data_dd0372bbfbb58047ffad093acd027215
#
_entry.id   dd0372bbfbb58047ffad093acd027215
#
_cell.length_a   1.000
_cell.length_b   1.000
_cell.length_c   1.000
_cell.angle_alpha   90.00
_cell.angle_beta   90.00
_cell.angle_gamma   90.00
#
_symmetry.space_group_name_H-M   'P 1'
#
loop_
_entity.id
_entity.type
_entity.pdbx_description
1 polymer ?
#
loop_
_entity_poly.entity_id
_entity_poly.type
_entity_poly.pdbx_seq_one_letter_code
_entity_poly.pdbx_strand_id
1 'polypeptide(L)'
;MSGKQATVEVSAGVESSSASSASIKAFRFDSASVFDTPVRKPLRINPFSAAINIIIAFGLIAALITGYIIGLRVLDLGITSVGLYGTVLITEYLIQLTCAIFNRFDIDRIVKNVRKKTANTQAAGDCEKSASNPSADNLLNPDGDVSMAVVGYREDEQAWRQCLRSLQTQTLAPKCVVGVVDGNDEPDLSMAQAFVDEFQDQKATLIHLPILLSELHRRTYFDHVPADTRFFLVKFWHYLVGRYRPGHEAALATAREVVVQQVLEWEEKWNISSLKAVCFAQPHGHKRTAMFTAFAMSLYAFRTRDAIFTTDSDTLVQSNGLDEMLTLLRSSPQIGGVTADVKIWNRAESLLARMCAARYWFAFNIERACQSLWRCVGCLSGPMSMYRASDLETILGPWNLQTFGGKETTFGDDRHLTNQLLAHGLRTRYTHRTWCDSESPTSFVRWVAQQTRWSKSFFRESFWFPASFAYQSPWMLVEMTIQALYPFILIATVLHFLFDTSDSSPWRPIIWLVTMFGVALFKSVLAVLISKDPWLLLFSAYGFIYFFGLLPSKIYALITMNQTGWGTSARSLSERKRGQSFLQRSFHICHLVIWYTAVFVGIGFFVWRVFGNPLYILIGAVALIPSALLYWQGSFSLGGLFRRKKVASETSTPIQVDDESMLPQKPEKALSISSKRSSNTLVKKTTIVSVKDVTDEVEKPVNTASAA
;
A
#
# COMPACT_ATOMS: atom_id res chain seq x y z
N MET A 1 28.67 14.09 -34.27
CA MET A 1 28.69 15.47 -33.74
C MET A 1 28.79 15.38 -32.22
N SER A 2 29.90 15.81 -31.73
CA SER A 2 30.38 15.70 -30.36
C SER A 2 29.72 16.76 -29.47
N GLY A 3 29.03 16.31 -28.40
CA GLY A 3 28.52 17.17 -27.34
C GLY A 3 29.30 16.92 -26.04
N LYS A 4 30.14 17.89 -25.71
CA LYS A 4 30.95 17.92 -24.50
C LYS A 4 30.10 17.92 -23.25
N GLN A 5 30.31 16.92 -22.39
CA GLN A 5 29.91 16.98 -20.97
C GLN A 5 30.83 17.95 -20.23
N ALA A 6 30.27 18.94 -19.59
CA ALA A 6 30.98 19.78 -18.64
C ALA A 6 31.02 19.05 -17.29
N THR A 7 32.20 18.60 -16.93
CA THR A 7 32.57 18.16 -15.58
C THR A 7 32.80 19.40 -14.73
N VAL A 8 31.96 19.60 -13.73
CA VAL A 8 32.23 20.57 -12.65
C VAL A 8 33.03 19.84 -11.59
N GLU A 9 34.32 20.12 -11.58
CA GLU A 9 35.23 19.78 -10.46
C GLU A 9 34.89 20.73 -9.30
N VAL A 10 34.31 20.19 -8.23
CA VAL A 10 34.29 20.86 -6.94
C VAL A 10 35.52 20.41 -6.17
N SER A 11 36.57 21.22 -6.19
CA SER A 11 37.71 21.07 -5.33
C SER A 11 37.35 21.49 -3.91
N ALA A 12 36.98 20.52 -3.08
CA ALA A 12 36.98 20.72 -1.63
C ALA A 12 38.40 20.56 -1.11
N GLY A 13 39.04 21.67 -0.80
CA GLY A 13 40.30 21.67 -0.04
C GLY A 13 40.00 21.17 1.38
N VAL A 14 40.38 19.94 1.65
CA VAL A 14 40.37 19.40 3.01
C VAL A 14 41.80 19.56 3.56
N GLU A 15 42.00 20.61 4.36
CA GLU A 15 43.15 20.63 5.26
C GLU A 15 42.93 19.55 6.32
N SER A 16 43.71 18.49 6.27
CA SER A 16 43.73 17.40 7.23
C SER A 16 44.37 17.84 8.53
N SER A 17 43.60 18.26 9.50
CA SER A 17 44.06 18.33 10.88
C SER A 17 43.98 16.93 11.49
N SER A 18 45.10 16.46 12.05
CA SER A 18 45.23 15.15 12.70
C SER A 18 44.29 14.90 13.91
N ALA A 19 43.56 15.92 14.36
CA ALA A 19 42.57 15.84 15.41
C ALA A 19 41.21 15.27 14.93
N SER A 20 40.89 15.38 13.63
CA SER A 20 39.62 14.90 13.09
C SER A 20 39.56 13.39 12.91
N SER A 21 40.70 12.74 12.67
CA SER A 21 40.75 11.29 12.42
C SER A 21 40.59 10.45 13.71
N ALA A 22 40.94 10.98 14.86
CA ALA A 22 40.75 10.32 16.16
C ALA A 22 39.29 10.36 16.63
N SER A 23 38.59 11.46 16.32
CA SER A 23 37.15 11.60 16.59
C SER A 23 36.29 10.67 15.73
N ILE A 24 36.62 10.53 14.44
CA ILE A 24 35.91 9.62 13.51
C ILE A 24 36.10 8.16 13.90
N LYS A 25 37.30 7.78 14.46
CA LYS A 25 37.51 6.41 14.94
C LYS A 25 36.78 6.06 16.21
N ALA A 26 36.45 7.01 17.07
CA ALA A 26 35.67 6.79 18.28
C ALA A 26 34.18 6.64 17.97
N PHE A 27 33.70 7.17 16.84
CA PHE A 27 32.31 7.09 16.36
C PHE A 27 32.07 5.99 15.33
N ARG A 28 32.96 5.03 15.14
CA ARG A 28 32.60 3.78 14.47
C ARG A 28 31.60 3.01 15.35
N PHE A 29 30.35 3.45 15.27
CA PHE A 29 29.23 2.73 15.80
C PHE A 29 29.23 1.38 15.06
N ASP A 30 29.47 0.32 15.81
CA ASP A 30 29.31 -1.01 15.24
C ASP A 30 27.85 -1.15 14.86
N SER A 31 27.51 -1.04 13.59
CA SER A 31 26.14 -1.07 13.09
C SER A 31 25.44 -2.39 13.45
N ALA A 32 26.20 -3.41 13.82
CA ALA A 32 25.71 -4.64 14.43
C ALA A 32 25.11 -4.42 15.83
N SER A 33 25.45 -3.32 16.51
CA SER A 33 25.00 -3.06 17.88
C SER A 33 23.68 -2.29 17.99
N VAL A 34 23.07 -1.82 16.89
CA VAL A 34 21.74 -1.17 16.95
C VAL A 34 20.68 -2.22 17.26
N PHE A 35 20.85 -3.44 16.74
CA PHE A 35 20.09 -4.62 17.14
C PHE A 35 21.11 -5.65 17.64
N ASP A 36 20.99 -6.06 18.90
CA ASP A 36 21.79 -7.15 19.50
C ASP A 36 21.54 -8.50 18.78
N THR A 37 20.70 -8.51 17.77
CA THR A 37 20.40 -9.66 16.93
C THR A 37 21.13 -9.53 15.59
N PRO A 38 21.88 -10.56 15.17
CA PRO A 38 22.52 -10.54 13.86
C PRO A 38 21.46 -10.41 12.77
N VAL A 39 21.75 -9.61 11.73
CA VAL A 39 20.91 -9.50 10.52
C VAL A 39 20.46 -10.89 10.11
N ARG A 40 19.16 -11.12 10.07
CA ARG A 40 18.59 -12.43 9.73
C ARG A 40 18.96 -12.79 8.31
N LYS A 41 19.79 -13.81 8.16
CA LYS A 41 20.01 -14.43 6.85
C LYS A 41 18.71 -15.07 6.35
N PRO A 42 18.44 -15.05 5.05
CA PRO A 42 17.32 -15.77 4.47
C PRO A 42 17.35 -17.22 4.95
N LEU A 43 16.17 -17.75 5.30
CA LEU A 43 16.05 -19.16 5.68
C LEU A 43 16.62 -20.02 4.55
N ARG A 44 17.29 -21.13 4.90
CA ARG A 44 17.75 -22.09 3.90
C ARG A 44 16.57 -22.64 3.13
N ILE A 45 16.63 -22.58 1.80
CA ILE A 45 15.63 -23.19 0.93
C ILE A 45 15.66 -24.70 1.18
N ASN A 46 14.49 -25.26 1.48
CA ASN A 46 14.33 -26.71 1.42
C ASN A 46 14.17 -27.10 -0.07
N PRO A 47 15.16 -27.79 -0.68
CA PRO A 47 15.13 -28.09 -2.11
C PRO A 47 13.91 -28.95 -2.49
N PHE A 48 13.46 -29.80 -1.59
CA PHE A 48 12.27 -30.63 -1.81
C PHE A 48 10.99 -29.80 -1.85
N SER A 49 10.82 -28.87 -0.92
CA SER A 49 9.67 -27.94 -0.92
C SER A 49 9.70 -27.02 -2.14
N ALA A 50 10.86 -26.52 -2.53
CA ALA A 50 10.99 -25.71 -3.74
C ALA A 50 10.64 -26.49 -5.00
N ALA A 51 11.10 -27.76 -5.12
CA ALA A 51 10.76 -28.64 -6.24
C ALA A 51 9.25 -28.93 -6.30
N ILE A 52 8.60 -29.22 -5.17
CA ILE A 52 7.14 -29.39 -5.11
C ILE A 52 6.42 -28.12 -5.56
N ASN A 53 6.82 -26.95 -5.10
CA ASN A 53 6.20 -25.69 -5.52
C ASN A 53 6.37 -25.45 -7.03
N ILE A 54 7.53 -25.78 -7.60
CA ILE A 54 7.76 -25.69 -9.05
C ILE A 54 6.84 -26.64 -9.80
N ILE A 55 6.73 -27.90 -9.37
CA ILE A 55 5.84 -28.89 -9.99
C ILE A 55 4.37 -28.42 -9.91
N ILE A 56 3.94 -27.90 -8.77
CA ILE A 56 2.60 -27.33 -8.61
C ILE A 56 2.40 -26.13 -9.54
N ALA A 57 3.41 -25.25 -9.71
CA ALA A 57 3.32 -24.11 -10.63
C ALA A 57 3.09 -24.54 -12.06
N PHE A 58 3.94 -25.46 -12.56
CA PHE A 58 3.79 -25.97 -13.94
C PHE A 58 2.49 -26.75 -14.12
N GLY A 59 2.14 -27.59 -13.14
CA GLY A 59 0.87 -28.33 -13.15
C GLY A 59 -0.35 -27.42 -13.16
N LEU A 60 -0.34 -26.34 -12.36
CA LEU A 60 -1.42 -25.36 -12.31
C LEU A 60 -1.53 -24.57 -13.64
N ILE A 61 -0.40 -24.10 -14.18
CA ILE A 61 -0.39 -23.41 -15.48
C ILE A 61 -0.89 -24.33 -16.58
N ALA A 62 -0.41 -25.58 -16.64
CA ALA A 62 -0.86 -26.57 -17.60
C ALA A 62 -2.36 -26.87 -17.42
N ALA A 63 -2.84 -27.05 -16.20
CA ALA A 63 -4.25 -27.28 -15.90
C ALA A 63 -5.14 -26.09 -16.30
N LEU A 64 -4.70 -24.84 -16.07
CA LEU A 64 -5.43 -23.65 -16.49
C LEU A 64 -5.51 -23.54 -18.01
N ILE A 65 -4.39 -23.76 -18.72
CA ILE A 65 -4.36 -23.74 -20.20
C ILE A 65 -5.21 -24.86 -20.77
N THR A 66 -5.03 -26.09 -20.27
CA THR A 66 -5.79 -27.27 -20.75
C THR A 66 -7.27 -27.09 -20.41
N GLY A 67 -7.61 -26.64 -19.19
CA GLY A 67 -8.97 -26.36 -18.76
C GLY A 67 -9.63 -25.26 -19.62
N TYR A 68 -8.86 -24.25 -20.02
CA TYR A 68 -9.35 -23.21 -20.94
C TYR A 68 -9.63 -23.79 -22.33
N ILE A 69 -8.71 -24.57 -22.92
CA ILE A 69 -8.88 -25.19 -24.24
C ILE A 69 -10.04 -26.20 -24.23
N ILE A 70 -10.09 -27.06 -23.20
CA ILE A 70 -11.19 -28.03 -23.04
C ILE A 70 -12.49 -27.28 -22.74
N GLY A 71 -12.46 -26.27 -21.92
CA GLY A 71 -13.61 -25.42 -21.57
C GLY A 71 -14.22 -24.72 -22.77
N LEU A 72 -13.41 -24.22 -23.71
CA LEU A 72 -13.89 -23.70 -25.00
C LEU A 72 -14.58 -24.76 -25.81
N ARG A 73 -14.05 -25.99 -25.84
CA ARG A 73 -14.69 -27.14 -26.53
C ARG A 73 -15.90 -27.67 -25.79
N VAL A 74 -15.84 -27.74 -24.47
CA VAL A 74 -16.94 -28.20 -23.60
C VAL A 74 -18.05 -27.16 -23.55
N LEU A 75 -17.76 -25.87 -23.76
CA LEU A 75 -18.78 -24.85 -24.02
C LEU A 75 -19.59 -25.17 -25.26
N ASP A 76 -19.04 -26.00 -26.16
CA ASP A 76 -19.79 -26.56 -27.27
C ASP A 76 -20.82 -27.65 -26.87
N LEU A 77 -20.71 -28.21 -25.67
CA LEU A 77 -21.64 -29.20 -25.12
C LEU A 77 -22.83 -28.62 -24.33
N GLY A 78 -23.00 -27.29 -24.30
CA GLY A 78 -24.17 -26.63 -23.72
C GLY A 78 -24.14 -26.40 -22.22
N ILE A 79 -25.26 -26.58 -21.53
CA ILE A 79 -25.47 -26.22 -20.12
C ILE A 79 -24.48 -26.85 -19.15
N THR A 80 -23.97 -28.04 -19.44
CA THR A 80 -23.03 -28.78 -18.59
C THR A 80 -21.68 -28.10 -18.43
N SER A 81 -21.20 -27.42 -19.47
CA SER A 81 -19.90 -26.71 -19.44
C SER A 81 -19.92 -25.45 -18.55
N VAL A 82 -21.03 -24.76 -18.58
CA VAL A 82 -21.25 -23.55 -17.75
C VAL A 82 -21.35 -23.94 -16.29
N GLY A 83 -21.99 -25.09 -15.99
CA GLY A 83 -22.06 -25.67 -14.66
C GLY A 83 -20.67 -26.00 -14.10
N LEU A 84 -19.78 -26.58 -14.92
CA LEU A 84 -18.41 -26.90 -14.51
C LEU A 84 -17.61 -25.64 -14.15
N TYR A 85 -17.69 -24.59 -14.99
CA TYR A 85 -16.99 -23.33 -14.71
C TYR A 85 -17.50 -22.66 -13.43
N GLY A 86 -18.82 -22.59 -13.26
CA GLY A 86 -19.44 -22.08 -12.04
C GLY A 86 -19.04 -22.88 -10.79
N THR A 87 -18.98 -24.22 -10.92
CA THR A 87 -18.56 -25.13 -9.85
C THR A 87 -17.11 -24.86 -9.42
N VAL A 88 -16.19 -24.65 -10.35
CA VAL A 88 -14.79 -24.31 -10.03
C VAL A 88 -14.70 -23.02 -9.22
N LEU A 89 -15.40 -21.96 -9.66
CA LEU A 89 -15.40 -20.66 -8.98
C LEU A 89 -16.06 -20.73 -7.59
N ILE A 90 -17.10 -21.54 -7.42
CA ILE A 90 -17.74 -21.74 -6.12
C ILE A 90 -16.82 -22.56 -5.22
N THR A 91 -16.18 -23.61 -5.73
CA THR A 91 -15.26 -24.45 -4.96
C THR A 91 -14.06 -23.65 -4.44
N GLU A 92 -13.44 -22.85 -5.31
CA GLU A 92 -12.36 -21.94 -4.90
C GLU A 92 -12.82 -21.02 -3.77
N TYR A 93 -13.98 -20.40 -3.93
CA TYR A 93 -14.53 -19.51 -2.91
C TYR A 93 -14.83 -20.23 -1.59
N LEU A 94 -15.39 -21.44 -1.63
CA LEU A 94 -15.68 -22.21 -0.42
C LEU A 94 -14.39 -22.62 0.31
N ILE A 95 -13.32 -22.95 -0.42
CA ILE A 95 -12.01 -23.19 0.17
C ILE A 95 -11.49 -21.93 0.86
N GLN A 96 -11.54 -20.77 0.17
CA GLN A 96 -11.10 -19.50 0.75
C GLN A 96 -11.93 -19.13 1.99
N LEU A 97 -13.25 -19.28 1.92
CA LEU A 97 -14.17 -19.02 3.04
C LEU A 97 -13.87 -19.91 4.24
N THR A 98 -13.68 -21.21 4.01
CA THR A 98 -13.33 -22.18 5.05
C THR A 98 -12.01 -21.81 5.72
N CYS A 99 -10.99 -21.51 4.92
CA CYS A 99 -9.70 -21.05 5.44
C CYS A 99 -9.84 -19.74 6.22
N ALA A 100 -10.66 -18.80 5.76
CA ALA A 100 -10.91 -17.54 6.46
C ALA A 100 -11.57 -17.74 7.82
N ILE A 101 -12.53 -18.67 7.92
CA ILE A 101 -13.17 -19.04 9.19
C ILE A 101 -12.14 -19.65 10.15
N PHE A 102 -11.33 -20.60 9.67
CA PHE A 102 -10.28 -21.20 10.49
C PHE A 102 -9.23 -20.18 10.93
N ASN A 103 -8.88 -19.21 10.07
CA ASN A 103 -7.97 -18.12 10.45
C ASN A 103 -8.52 -17.30 11.62
N ARG A 104 -9.83 -17.01 11.66
CA ARG A 104 -10.44 -16.27 12.78
C ARG A 104 -10.23 -17.03 14.10
N PHE A 105 -10.55 -18.32 14.13
CA PHE A 105 -10.32 -19.15 15.32
C PHE A 105 -8.84 -19.25 15.70
N ASP A 106 -7.95 -19.38 14.72
CA ASP A 106 -6.50 -19.46 14.96
C ASP A 106 -5.96 -18.16 15.57
N ILE A 107 -6.32 -17.01 15.00
CA ILE A 107 -5.91 -15.69 15.52
C ILE A 107 -6.43 -15.47 16.93
N ASP A 108 -7.71 -15.74 17.20
CA ASP A 108 -8.31 -15.58 18.52
C ASP A 108 -7.61 -16.46 19.56
N ARG A 109 -7.32 -17.73 19.20
CA ARG A 109 -6.58 -18.64 20.05
C ARG A 109 -5.15 -18.15 20.33
N ILE A 110 -4.45 -17.68 19.29
CA ILE A 110 -3.07 -17.18 19.42
C ILE A 110 -3.04 -15.98 20.35
N VAL A 111 -3.86 -14.96 20.11
CA VAL A 111 -3.91 -13.72 20.91
C VAL A 111 -4.27 -14.04 22.37
N LYS A 112 -5.27 -14.90 22.60
CA LYS A 112 -5.65 -15.34 23.95
C LYS A 112 -4.48 -16.02 24.66
N ASN A 113 -3.75 -16.89 23.97
CA ASN A 113 -2.61 -17.60 24.56
C ASN A 113 -1.44 -16.67 24.87
N VAL A 114 -1.13 -15.71 24.00
CA VAL A 114 -0.09 -14.71 24.25
C VAL A 114 -0.44 -13.88 25.47
N ARG A 115 -1.65 -13.32 25.53
CA ARG A 115 -2.11 -12.51 26.67
C ARG A 115 -2.11 -13.31 27.98
N LYS A 116 -2.52 -14.58 27.95
CA LYS A 116 -2.46 -15.43 29.13
C LYS A 116 -1.03 -15.67 29.61
N LYS A 117 -0.09 -15.88 28.69
CA LYS A 117 1.33 -16.03 29.04
C LYS A 117 1.87 -14.77 29.68
N THR A 118 1.63 -13.60 29.07
CA THR A 118 2.06 -12.30 29.61
C THR A 118 1.51 -12.07 31.03
N ALA A 119 0.20 -12.30 31.24
CA ALA A 119 -0.43 -12.16 32.56
C ALA A 119 0.16 -13.11 33.61
N ASN A 120 0.44 -14.36 33.24
CA ASN A 120 1.04 -15.32 34.16
C ASN A 120 2.48 -14.94 34.55
N THR A 121 3.26 -14.39 33.62
CA THR A 121 4.63 -13.97 33.90
C THR A 121 4.65 -12.71 34.78
N GLN A 122 3.73 -11.78 34.58
CA GLN A 122 3.56 -10.61 35.46
C GLN A 122 3.14 -11.02 36.89
N ALA A 123 2.26 -12.02 37.00
CA ALA A 123 1.81 -12.55 38.33
C ALA A 123 2.89 -13.31 39.05
N ALA A 124 3.85 -13.92 38.34
CA ALA A 124 4.92 -14.71 38.93
C ALA A 124 6.10 -13.92 39.50
N GLY A 125 6.13 -12.57 39.31
CA GLY A 125 7.18 -11.71 39.83
C GLY A 125 8.59 -11.95 39.27
N ASP A 126 8.72 -12.73 38.18
CA ASP A 126 10.00 -13.13 37.58
C ASP A 126 10.70 -12.02 36.76
N CYS A 127 10.35 -10.76 36.98
CA CYS A 127 11.01 -9.63 36.32
C CYS A 127 12.52 -9.48 36.61
N GLU A 128 13.05 -10.08 37.67
CA GLU A 128 14.47 -9.89 38.04
C GLU A 128 15.42 -10.94 37.47
N LYS A 129 14.95 -12.03 36.92
CA LYS A 129 15.84 -13.12 36.41
C LYS A 129 16.09 -13.16 34.92
N SER A 130 15.46 -12.26 34.14
CA SER A 130 15.51 -12.32 32.67
C SER A 130 16.59 -11.44 32.03
N ALA A 131 17.48 -10.82 32.79
CA ALA A 131 18.51 -9.90 32.26
C ALA A 131 19.65 -10.58 31.47
N SER A 132 19.63 -11.90 31.31
CA SER A 132 20.75 -12.62 30.67
C SER A 132 20.49 -13.15 29.26
N ASN A 133 19.30 -12.93 28.65
CA ASN A 133 19.03 -13.43 27.30
C ASN A 133 18.14 -12.45 26.50
N PRO A 134 18.73 -11.52 25.73
CA PRO A 134 17.98 -10.44 25.08
C PRO A 134 16.96 -10.89 24.02
N SER A 135 17.06 -12.10 23.50
CA SER A 135 16.11 -12.64 22.51
C SER A 135 14.78 -13.14 23.11
N ALA A 136 14.71 -13.37 24.43
CA ALA A 136 13.51 -13.82 25.14
C ALA A 136 12.76 -12.64 25.79
N ASP A 137 13.46 -11.55 26.12
CA ASP A 137 12.94 -10.42 26.90
C ASP A 137 11.94 -9.53 26.16
N ASN A 138 12.01 -9.46 24.83
CA ASN A 138 11.09 -8.65 24.04
C ASN A 138 9.64 -9.15 24.04
N LEU A 139 9.39 -10.37 24.53
CA LEU A 139 8.05 -10.94 24.69
C LEU A 139 7.31 -10.43 25.94
N LEU A 140 8.03 -9.79 26.86
CA LEU A 140 7.54 -9.54 28.23
C LEU A 140 7.42 -8.07 28.61
N ASN A 141 7.89 -7.13 27.76
CA ASN A 141 7.70 -5.71 28.05
C ASN A 141 6.25 -5.30 27.72
N PRO A 142 5.40 -5.00 28.74
CA PRO A 142 4.02 -4.65 28.53
C PRO A 142 3.86 -3.34 27.72
N ASP A 143 4.82 -2.44 27.82
CA ASP A 143 4.73 -1.10 27.24
C ASP A 143 5.12 -1.03 25.75
N GLY A 144 5.55 -2.14 25.15
CA GLY A 144 5.87 -2.29 23.72
C GLY A 144 6.79 -1.17 23.17
N ASP A 145 7.95 -1.55 22.65
CA ASP A 145 8.85 -0.61 21.96
C ASP A 145 8.42 -0.44 20.48
N VAL A 146 7.33 0.31 20.26
CA VAL A 146 6.70 0.50 18.94
C VAL A 146 6.69 1.97 18.55
N SER A 147 7.24 2.29 17.38
CA SER A 147 7.08 3.60 16.75
C SER A 147 5.93 3.58 15.75
N MET A 148 5.18 4.68 15.69
CA MET A 148 4.15 4.90 14.67
C MET A 148 4.68 5.83 13.60
N ALA A 149 4.64 5.41 12.34
CA ALA A 149 5.07 6.17 11.18
C ALA A 149 3.87 6.58 10.33
N VAL A 150 3.71 7.86 10.08
CA VAL A 150 2.68 8.41 9.19
C VAL A 150 3.31 9.35 8.18
N VAL A 151 2.97 9.18 6.90
CA VAL A 151 3.55 9.98 5.83
C VAL A 151 2.45 10.64 5.01
N GLY A 152 2.62 11.91 4.66
CA GLY A 152 1.61 12.65 3.92
C GLY A 152 2.22 13.65 2.92
N TYR A 153 1.40 13.99 1.91
CA TYR A 153 1.74 15.00 0.91
C TYR A 153 0.47 15.67 0.39
N ARG A 154 0.25 16.93 0.76
CA ARG A 154 -0.87 17.77 0.28
C ARG A 154 -2.23 17.09 0.40
N GLU A 155 -2.45 16.43 1.53
CA GLU A 155 -3.73 15.79 1.84
C GLU A 155 -4.76 16.83 2.29
N ASP A 156 -6.03 16.42 2.34
CA ASP A 156 -7.08 17.22 2.97
C ASP A 156 -6.76 17.42 4.45
N GLU A 157 -6.79 18.67 4.90
CA GLU A 157 -6.39 19.02 6.26
C GLU A 157 -7.26 18.33 7.32
N GLN A 158 -8.56 18.21 7.06
CA GLN A 158 -9.48 17.58 8.01
C GLN A 158 -9.20 16.07 8.12
N ALA A 159 -9.00 15.39 6.99
CA ALA A 159 -8.65 13.97 6.99
C ALA A 159 -7.30 13.74 7.69
N TRP A 160 -6.32 14.59 7.43
CA TRP A 160 -5.01 14.53 8.08
C TRP A 160 -5.12 14.69 9.61
N ARG A 161 -5.82 15.72 10.09
CA ARG A 161 -6.02 15.94 11.53
C ARG A 161 -6.78 14.77 12.20
N GLN A 162 -7.80 14.22 11.53
CA GLN A 162 -8.52 13.04 12.04
C GLN A 162 -7.60 11.81 12.13
N CYS A 163 -6.77 11.57 11.11
CA CYS A 163 -5.76 10.52 11.16
C CYS A 163 -4.86 10.69 12.39
N LEU A 164 -4.26 11.87 12.58
CA LEU A 164 -3.36 12.15 13.69
C LEU A 164 -4.03 11.94 15.07
N ARG A 165 -5.28 12.38 15.22
CA ARG A 165 -6.07 12.14 16.47
C ARG A 165 -6.25 10.65 16.73
N SER A 166 -6.49 9.86 15.69
CA SER A 166 -6.63 8.40 15.84
C SER A 166 -5.35 7.73 16.34
N LEU A 167 -4.17 8.31 16.02
CA LEU A 167 -2.90 7.81 16.52
C LEU A 167 -2.67 8.12 18.00
N GLN A 168 -3.26 9.22 18.51
CA GLN A 168 -3.18 9.59 19.93
C GLN A 168 -4.06 8.71 20.84
N THR A 169 -5.13 8.14 20.29
CA THR A 169 -6.13 7.39 21.06
C THR A 169 -5.78 5.91 21.23
N GLN A 170 -4.56 5.48 20.90
CA GLN A 170 -4.17 4.09 21.02
C GLN A 170 -4.10 3.61 22.47
N THR A 171 -4.66 2.43 22.74
CA THR A 171 -4.66 1.82 24.08
C THR A 171 -3.27 1.43 24.57
N LEU A 172 -2.41 1.03 23.63
CA LEU A 172 -0.98 0.85 23.86
C LEU A 172 -0.26 2.14 23.46
N ALA A 173 0.38 2.81 24.40
CA ALA A 173 1.13 4.03 24.12
C ALA A 173 2.33 3.72 23.21
N PRO A 174 2.47 4.39 22.06
CA PRO A 174 3.65 4.23 21.22
C PRO A 174 4.89 4.87 21.89
N LYS A 175 6.07 4.38 21.55
CA LYS A 175 7.34 5.00 21.95
C LYS A 175 7.45 6.41 21.42
N CYS A 176 7.15 6.58 20.13
CA CYS A 176 7.08 7.85 19.44
C CYS A 176 6.13 7.80 18.24
N VAL A 177 5.67 8.98 17.83
CA VAL A 177 4.94 9.20 16.58
C VAL A 177 5.82 10.00 15.63
N VAL A 178 6.15 9.42 14.49
CA VAL A 178 7.00 10.00 13.46
C VAL A 178 6.15 10.39 12.27
N GLY A 179 5.93 11.68 12.09
CA GLY A 179 5.31 12.26 10.89
C GLY A 179 6.37 12.62 9.86
N VAL A 180 6.13 12.34 8.58
CA VAL A 180 6.97 12.86 7.50
C VAL A 180 6.09 13.49 6.42
N VAL A 181 6.32 14.78 6.20
CA VAL A 181 5.68 15.54 5.12
C VAL A 181 6.65 15.59 3.93
N ASP A 182 6.18 15.13 2.77
CA ASP A 182 6.98 15.01 1.54
C ASP A 182 6.95 16.32 0.75
N GLY A 183 7.57 17.35 1.27
CA GLY A 183 7.70 18.69 0.67
C GLY A 183 8.10 19.74 1.70
N ASN A 184 8.80 20.77 1.23
CA ASN A 184 9.26 21.91 2.03
C ASN A 184 8.62 23.24 1.60
N ASP A 185 7.72 23.22 0.61
CA ASP A 185 7.01 24.41 0.13
C ASP A 185 5.94 24.86 1.12
N GLU A 186 5.53 26.12 1.08
CA GLU A 186 4.51 26.67 1.98
C GLU A 186 3.23 25.82 2.12
N PRO A 187 2.63 25.28 1.03
CA PRO A 187 1.47 24.41 1.16
C PRO A 187 1.74 23.10 1.90
N ASP A 188 2.99 22.61 1.88
CA ASP A 188 3.40 21.38 2.54
C ASP A 188 3.63 21.63 4.03
N LEU A 189 4.16 22.82 4.38
CA LEU A 189 4.41 23.23 5.77
C LEU A 189 3.11 23.36 6.57
N SER A 190 1.97 23.65 5.94
CA SER A 190 0.68 23.67 6.65
C SER A 190 0.31 22.29 7.20
N MET A 191 0.60 21.21 6.49
CA MET A 191 0.44 19.84 7.01
C MET A 191 1.38 19.54 8.17
N ALA A 192 2.63 19.98 8.06
CA ALA A 192 3.60 19.79 9.14
C ALA A 192 3.20 20.58 10.39
N GLN A 193 2.69 21.79 10.22
CA GLN A 193 2.16 22.60 11.34
C GLN A 193 0.92 21.93 11.97
N ALA A 194 0.01 21.39 11.16
CA ALA A 194 -1.15 20.65 11.66
C ALA A 194 -0.74 19.44 12.52
N PHE A 195 0.37 18.76 12.19
CA PHE A 195 0.92 17.71 13.04
C PHE A 195 1.38 18.26 14.39
N VAL A 196 2.15 19.35 14.39
CA VAL A 196 2.62 19.97 15.63
C VAL A 196 1.45 20.44 16.50
N ASP A 197 0.41 21.01 15.88
CA ASP A 197 -0.78 21.48 16.60
C ASP A 197 -1.52 20.33 17.27
N GLU A 198 -1.71 19.19 16.58
CA GLU A 198 -2.42 18.04 17.14
C GLU A 198 -1.63 17.35 18.27
N PHE A 199 -0.29 17.37 18.22
CA PHE A 199 0.57 16.76 19.25
C PHE A 199 1.18 17.79 20.24
N GLN A 200 0.56 18.94 20.47
CA GLN A 200 1.05 19.97 21.38
C GLN A 200 1.32 19.45 22.79
N ASP A 201 0.43 18.62 23.32
CA ASP A 201 0.55 18.03 24.67
C ASP A 201 1.81 17.17 24.81
N GLN A 202 2.30 16.61 23.72
CA GLN A 202 3.52 15.81 23.63
C GLN A 202 4.75 16.64 23.25
N LYS A 203 4.62 17.97 23.16
CA LYS A 203 5.68 18.91 22.75
C LYS A 203 6.27 18.54 21.37
N ALA A 204 5.39 18.24 20.42
CA ALA A 204 5.83 17.88 19.07
C ALA A 204 6.68 18.99 18.46
N THR A 205 7.69 18.59 17.71
CA THR A 205 8.66 19.48 17.07
C THR A 205 8.63 19.26 15.55
N LEU A 206 8.71 20.36 14.79
CA LEU A 206 8.92 20.32 13.35
C LEU A 206 10.43 20.44 13.06
N ILE A 207 10.96 19.50 12.28
CA ILE A 207 12.36 19.47 11.85
C ILE A 207 12.41 19.46 10.32
N HIS A 208 13.12 20.44 9.75
CA HIS A 208 13.37 20.50 8.32
C HIS A 208 14.62 19.71 7.96
N LEU A 209 14.44 18.69 7.11
CA LEU A 209 15.55 17.90 6.63
C LEU A 209 16.15 18.52 5.36
N PRO A 210 17.48 18.68 5.30
CA PRO A 210 18.13 19.32 4.15
C PRO A 210 18.22 18.39 2.94
N ILE A 211 18.19 17.09 3.15
CA ILE A 211 18.38 16.06 2.10
C ILE A 211 17.40 14.90 2.27
N LEU A 212 17.18 14.15 1.19
CA LEU A 212 16.44 12.90 1.19
C LEU A 212 17.34 11.75 1.63
N LEU A 213 17.05 11.09 2.75
CA LEU A 213 17.79 9.91 3.22
C LEU A 213 17.76 8.76 2.20
N SER A 214 16.63 8.60 1.50
CA SER A 214 16.48 7.60 0.46
C SER A 214 17.43 7.82 -0.72
N GLU A 215 17.65 9.08 -1.11
CA GLU A 215 18.56 9.43 -2.19
C GLU A 215 20.01 9.31 -1.74
N LEU A 216 20.34 9.71 -0.51
CA LEU A 216 21.65 9.48 0.08
C LEU A 216 22.03 7.99 0.06
N HIS A 217 21.11 7.12 0.53
CA HIS A 217 21.29 5.66 0.47
C HIS A 217 21.51 5.17 -0.96
N ARG A 218 20.72 5.65 -1.91
CA ARG A 218 20.77 5.25 -3.31
C ARG A 218 22.08 5.66 -3.97
N ARG A 219 22.52 6.91 -3.81
CA ARG A 219 23.81 7.40 -4.34
C ARG A 219 24.95 6.59 -3.79
N THR A 220 25.05 6.45 -2.48
CA THR A 220 26.10 5.67 -1.84
C THR A 220 26.13 4.22 -2.34
N TYR A 221 24.96 3.60 -2.52
CA TYR A 221 24.90 2.25 -3.09
C TYR A 221 25.47 2.19 -4.52
N PHE A 222 25.08 3.09 -5.41
CA PHE A 222 25.53 3.08 -6.80
C PHE A 222 26.99 3.45 -6.94
N ASP A 223 27.54 4.26 -6.05
CA ASP A 223 28.96 4.62 -6.02
C ASP A 223 29.84 3.44 -5.59
N HIS A 224 29.33 2.53 -4.76
CA HIS A 224 30.10 1.41 -4.20
C HIS A 224 29.77 0.04 -4.83
N VAL A 225 28.70 -0.08 -5.60
CA VAL A 225 28.37 -1.36 -6.25
C VAL A 225 29.30 -1.59 -7.45
N PRO A 226 30.02 -2.73 -7.49
CA PRO A 226 30.95 -2.99 -8.60
C PRO A 226 30.21 -3.16 -9.94
N ALA A 227 30.95 -2.93 -11.04
CA ALA A 227 30.39 -3.11 -12.38
C ALA A 227 29.94 -4.56 -12.60
N ASP A 228 28.81 -4.75 -13.23
CA ASP A 228 28.32 -6.08 -13.55
C ASP A 228 29.04 -6.67 -14.74
N THR A 229 29.81 -7.73 -14.52
CA THR A 229 30.59 -8.45 -15.56
C THR A 229 29.84 -9.67 -16.13
N ARG A 230 28.64 -9.97 -15.69
CA ARG A 230 27.88 -11.15 -16.13
C ARG A 230 27.45 -11.08 -17.61
N PHE A 231 27.02 -12.22 -18.13
CA PHE A 231 26.53 -12.34 -19.50
C PHE A 231 25.35 -11.38 -19.77
N PHE A 232 25.26 -10.83 -20.98
CA PHE A 232 24.36 -9.70 -21.29
C PHE A 232 22.87 -10.01 -21.05
N LEU A 233 22.39 -11.25 -21.30
CA LEU A 233 21.00 -11.63 -21.02
C LEU A 233 20.69 -11.63 -19.53
N VAL A 234 21.66 -12.00 -18.69
CA VAL A 234 21.53 -11.94 -17.22
C VAL A 234 21.49 -10.49 -16.78
N LYS A 235 22.36 -9.64 -17.34
CA LYS A 235 22.34 -8.18 -17.09
C LYS A 235 21.01 -7.58 -17.51
N PHE A 236 20.53 -7.91 -18.71
CA PHE A 236 19.25 -7.43 -19.23
C PHE A 236 18.09 -7.85 -18.34
N TRP A 237 18.05 -9.13 -17.94
CA TRP A 237 17.03 -9.62 -17.01
C TRP A 237 17.07 -8.87 -15.67
N HIS A 238 18.26 -8.72 -15.07
CA HIS A 238 18.41 -7.99 -13.82
C HIS A 238 18.10 -6.49 -13.96
N TYR A 239 18.41 -5.89 -15.11
CA TYR A 239 17.99 -4.52 -15.42
C TYR A 239 16.48 -4.40 -15.51
N LEU A 240 15.82 -5.33 -16.18
CA LEU A 240 14.35 -5.34 -16.30
C LEU A 240 13.66 -5.47 -14.95
N VAL A 241 14.13 -6.40 -14.11
CA VAL A 241 13.50 -6.76 -12.83
C VAL A 241 14.06 -5.96 -11.67
N GLY A 242 15.15 -5.21 -11.85
CA GLY A 242 15.83 -4.46 -10.79
C GLY A 242 16.52 -5.36 -9.75
N ARG A 243 16.94 -6.57 -10.13
CA ARG A 243 17.61 -7.50 -9.22
C ARG A 243 19.12 -7.26 -9.10
N TYR A 244 19.69 -7.80 -8.05
CA TYR A 244 21.02 -7.49 -7.50
C TYR A 244 22.21 -7.89 -8.37
N ARG A 245 23.24 -7.05 -8.32
CA ARG A 245 24.56 -7.25 -8.94
C ARG A 245 25.49 -8.00 -7.98
N PRO A 246 26.59 -8.64 -8.45
CA PRO A 246 27.65 -9.09 -7.57
C PRO A 246 28.22 -7.93 -6.73
N GLY A 247 28.56 -8.19 -5.48
CA GLY A 247 29.02 -7.14 -4.54
C GLY A 247 27.92 -6.27 -3.94
N HIS A 248 26.68 -6.56 -4.25
CA HIS A 248 25.51 -5.85 -3.76
C HIS A 248 25.44 -5.77 -2.23
N GLU A 249 25.75 -6.85 -1.52
CA GLU A 249 25.67 -6.89 -0.05
C GLU A 249 26.63 -5.89 0.60
N ALA A 250 27.87 -5.79 0.09
CA ALA A 250 28.86 -4.83 0.60
C ALA A 250 28.40 -3.38 0.34
N ALA A 251 27.94 -3.09 -0.89
CA ALA A 251 27.43 -1.76 -1.23
C ALA A 251 26.20 -1.36 -0.41
N LEU A 252 25.30 -2.32 -0.13
CA LEU A 252 24.16 -2.10 0.77
C LEU A 252 24.61 -1.81 2.21
N ALA A 253 25.60 -2.53 2.72
CA ALA A 253 26.13 -2.30 4.05
C ALA A 253 26.71 -0.89 4.17
N THR A 254 27.54 -0.47 3.19
CA THR A 254 28.11 0.89 3.15
C THR A 254 27.00 1.95 3.05
N ALA A 255 26.03 1.75 2.16
CA ALA A 255 24.91 2.70 2.03
C ALA A 255 24.08 2.81 3.32
N ARG A 256 23.87 1.70 4.03
CA ARG A 256 23.22 1.69 5.34
C ARG A 256 24.04 2.45 6.38
N GLU A 257 25.36 2.20 6.46
CA GLU A 257 26.24 2.88 7.41
C GLU A 257 26.21 4.40 7.23
N VAL A 258 26.26 4.89 5.99
CA VAL A 258 26.18 6.33 5.70
C VAL A 258 24.84 6.92 6.14
N VAL A 259 23.73 6.23 5.91
CA VAL A 259 22.39 6.68 6.39
C VAL A 259 22.34 6.68 7.92
N VAL A 260 22.84 5.63 8.56
CA VAL A 260 22.88 5.55 10.04
C VAL A 260 23.70 6.70 10.62
N GLN A 261 24.88 6.94 10.06
CA GLN A 261 25.73 8.06 10.49
C GLN A 261 25.03 9.40 10.35
N GLN A 262 24.37 9.65 9.21
CA GLN A 262 23.62 10.90 8.99
C GLN A 262 22.46 11.06 9.97
N VAL A 263 21.72 9.99 10.28
CA VAL A 263 20.64 10.02 11.24
C VAL A 263 21.15 10.28 12.66
N LEU A 264 22.30 9.70 13.04
CA LEU A 264 22.92 9.92 14.36
C LEU A 264 23.44 11.35 14.51
N GLU A 265 24.04 11.95 13.46
CA GLU A 265 24.41 13.37 13.44
C GLU A 265 23.19 14.28 13.68
N TRP A 266 22.05 13.96 13.07
CA TRP A 266 20.81 14.70 13.28
C TRP A 266 20.21 14.44 14.67
N GLU A 267 20.32 13.21 15.17
CA GLU A 267 19.89 12.86 16.52
C GLU A 267 20.67 13.67 17.55
N GLU A 268 21.98 13.74 17.43
CA GLU A 268 22.84 14.54 18.32
C GLU A 268 22.51 16.03 18.23
N LYS A 269 22.32 16.57 17.02
CA LYS A 269 21.99 17.98 16.81
C LYS A 269 20.65 18.40 17.38
N TRP A 270 19.63 17.57 17.23
CA TRP A 270 18.24 17.92 17.55
C TRP A 270 17.64 17.16 18.74
N ASN A 271 18.42 16.26 19.35
CA ASN A 271 17.99 15.39 20.47
C ASN A 271 16.66 14.67 20.17
N ILE A 272 16.59 14.05 18.99
CA ILE A 272 15.36 13.45 18.43
C ILE A 272 14.82 12.36 19.35
N SER A 273 15.69 11.54 19.93
CA SER A 273 15.31 10.40 20.77
C SER A 273 14.53 10.78 22.03
N SER A 274 14.65 12.04 22.48
CA SER A 274 13.89 12.57 23.62
C SER A 274 12.44 12.94 23.29
N LEU A 275 12.08 13.05 22.01
CA LEU A 275 10.77 13.50 21.56
C LEU A 275 9.76 12.36 21.56
N LYS A 276 8.50 12.65 21.93
CA LYS A 276 7.39 11.69 21.83
C LYS A 276 6.64 11.80 20.51
N ALA A 277 6.67 12.96 19.90
CA ALA A 277 6.10 13.19 18.57
C ALA A 277 7.01 14.15 17.79
N VAL A 278 7.29 13.84 16.54
CA VAL A 278 8.13 14.66 15.66
C VAL A 278 7.59 14.64 14.25
N CYS A 279 7.59 15.80 13.60
CA CYS A 279 7.29 15.93 12.18
C CYS A 279 8.55 16.31 11.42
N PHE A 280 8.91 15.53 10.43
CA PHE A 280 9.99 15.85 9.50
C PHE A 280 9.40 16.42 8.21
N ALA A 281 9.81 17.60 7.80
CA ALA A 281 9.57 18.13 6.47
C ALA A 281 10.82 17.88 5.63
N GLN A 282 10.68 17.14 4.52
CA GLN A 282 11.79 16.79 3.64
C GLN A 282 11.62 17.41 2.26
N PRO A 283 12.68 17.57 1.45
CA PRO A 283 12.55 17.91 0.05
C PRO A 283 11.57 16.98 -0.67
N HIS A 284 10.77 17.50 -1.62
CA HIS A 284 9.78 16.68 -2.31
C HIS A 284 10.42 15.55 -3.11
N GLY A 285 10.00 14.34 -2.82
CA GLY A 285 10.37 13.13 -3.54
C GLY A 285 9.12 12.36 -3.98
N HIS A 286 8.74 11.37 -3.21
CA HIS A 286 7.50 10.61 -3.36
C HIS A 286 7.23 9.81 -2.08
N LYS A 287 6.05 9.20 -1.96
CA LYS A 287 5.64 8.47 -0.74
C LYS A 287 6.73 7.51 -0.22
N ARG A 288 7.40 6.77 -1.09
CA ARG A 288 8.46 5.82 -0.69
C ARG A 288 9.64 6.51 -0.03
N THR A 289 10.06 7.69 -0.52
CA THR A 289 11.16 8.45 0.08
C THR A 289 10.79 8.93 1.48
N ALA A 290 9.55 9.39 1.67
CA ALA A 290 9.03 9.78 2.97
C ALA A 290 8.90 8.59 3.94
N MET A 291 8.42 7.45 3.47
CA MET A 291 8.39 6.21 4.26
C MET A 291 9.80 5.75 4.65
N PHE A 292 10.78 5.85 3.74
CA PHE A 292 12.17 5.50 4.04
C PHE A 292 12.72 6.38 5.17
N THR A 293 12.47 7.68 5.11
CA THR A 293 12.85 8.62 6.17
C THR A 293 12.17 8.25 7.49
N ALA A 294 10.85 8.01 7.48
CA ALA A 294 10.12 7.63 8.70
C ALA A 294 10.67 6.33 9.33
N PHE A 295 10.98 5.33 8.49
CA PHE A 295 11.54 4.06 8.96
C PHE A 295 12.97 4.23 9.48
N ALA A 296 13.84 4.96 8.76
CA ALA A 296 15.21 5.20 9.18
C ALA A 296 15.28 5.98 10.51
N MET A 297 14.44 7.02 10.67
CA MET A 297 14.35 7.77 11.94
C MET A 297 13.83 6.88 13.08
N SER A 298 12.79 6.08 12.84
CA SER A 298 12.27 5.14 13.85
C SER A 298 13.31 4.11 14.27
N LEU A 299 14.05 3.55 13.32
CA LEU A 299 15.07 2.53 13.59
C LEU A 299 16.31 3.11 14.27
N TYR A 300 16.86 4.20 13.75
CA TYR A 300 18.20 4.64 14.10
C TYR A 300 18.21 5.82 15.11
N ALA A 301 17.34 6.82 14.98
CA ALA A 301 17.23 7.90 15.95
C ALA A 301 16.48 7.45 17.20
N PHE A 302 15.29 6.90 17.05
CA PHE A 302 14.48 6.42 18.17
C PHE A 302 14.88 5.04 18.69
N ARG A 303 15.72 4.29 17.96
CA ARG A 303 16.18 2.95 18.34
C ARG A 303 15.02 2.02 18.68
N THR A 304 13.98 2.01 17.84
CA THR A 304 12.81 1.16 18.02
C THR A 304 13.18 -0.30 17.78
N ARG A 305 12.92 -1.19 18.74
CA ARG A 305 13.36 -2.59 18.70
C ARG A 305 12.28 -3.60 18.36
N ASP A 306 11.03 -3.36 18.77
CA ASP A 306 9.97 -4.35 18.56
C ASP A 306 9.37 -4.24 17.16
N ALA A 307 8.68 -3.14 16.90
CA ALA A 307 7.93 -2.98 15.68
C ALA A 307 7.79 -1.53 15.24
N ILE A 308 7.59 -1.34 13.95
CA ILE A 308 7.17 -0.07 13.37
C ILE A 308 5.79 -0.26 12.77
N PHE A 309 4.83 0.50 13.29
CA PHE A 309 3.49 0.61 12.73
C PHE A 309 3.47 1.70 11.65
N THR A 310 2.78 1.48 10.54
CA THR A 310 2.63 2.51 9.50
C THR A 310 1.19 2.59 9.03
N THR A 311 0.77 3.82 8.73
CA THR A 311 -0.57 4.15 8.23
C THR A 311 -0.50 5.21 7.13
N ASP A 312 -1.55 5.27 6.31
CA ASP A 312 -1.73 6.34 5.33
C ASP A 312 -2.30 7.60 6.00
N SER A 313 -2.04 8.77 5.43
CA SER A 313 -2.39 10.09 5.97
C SER A 313 -3.90 10.38 6.07
N ASP A 314 -4.73 9.60 5.38
CA ASP A 314 -6.19 9.71 5.30
C ASP A 314 -6.93 8.60 6.05
N THR A 315 -6.23 7.87 6.91
CA THR A 315 -6.71 6.66 7.56
C THR A 315 -7.00 6.87 9.05
N LEU A 316 -8.13 6.37 9.53
CA LEU A 316 -8.52 6.39 10.94
C LEU A 316 -8.26 5.02 11.56
N VAL A 317 -7.32 4.95 12.50
CA VAL A 317 -6.91 3.71 13.17
C VAL A 317 -7.74 3.49 14.43
N GLN A 318 -8.27 2.28 14.63
CA GLN A 318 -8.97 1.94 15.87
C GLN A 318 -8.05 1.97 17.08
N SER A 319 -8.59 2.35 18.24
CA SER A 319 -7.81 2.55 19.47
C SER A 319 -7.05 1.30 19.94
N ASN A 320 -7.53 0.10 19.65
CA ASN A 320 -6.86 -1.16 19.97
C ASN A 320 -5.88 -1.64 18.88
N GLY A 321 -5.65 -0.82 17.84
CA GLY A 321 -4.89 -1.20 16.65
C GLY A 321 -3.49 -1.66 16.96
N LEU A 322 -2.77 -0.87 17.71
CA LEU A 322 -1.39 -1.13 18.06
C LEU A 322 -1.23 -2.41 18.91
N ASP A 323 -2.07 -2.55 19.94
CA ASP A 323 -2.02 -3.70 20.86
C ASP A 323 -2.35 -5.02 20.17
N GLU A 324 -3.43 -5.09 19.39
CA GLU A 324 -3.83 -6.34 18.71
C GLU A 324 -2.80 -6.79 17.67
N MET A 325 -2.22 -5.84 16.92
CA MET A 325 -1.23 -6.15 15.91
C MET A 325 0.12 -6.56 16.52
N LEU A 326 0.56 -5.84 17.57
CA LEU A 326 1.79 -6.18 18.28
C LEU A 326 1.70 -7.54 18.96
N THR A 327 0.58 -7.83 19.62
CA THR A 327 0.32 -9.12 20.25
C THR A 327 0.44 -10.26 19.24
N LEU A 328 -0.12 -10.09 18.05
CA LEU A 328 -0.01 -11.09 16.97
C LEU A 328 1.42 -11.17 16.43
N LEU A 329 2.11 -10.06 16.21
CA LEU A 329 3.49 -10.04 15.73
C LEU A 329 4.44 -10.75 16.69
N ARG A 330 4.28 -10.52 18.00
CA ARG A 330 5.07 -11.14 19.06
C ARG A 330 4.78 -12.65 19.25
N SER A 331 3.65 -13.15 18.76
CA SER A 331 3.27 -14.56 18.91
C SER A 331 4.28 -15.55 18.32
N SER A 332 5.06 -15.14 17.34
CA SER A 332 6.12 -15.96 16.72
C SER A 332 7.25 -15.08 16.16
N PRO A 333 8.51 -15.46 16.37
CA PRO A 333 9.65 -14.76 15.78
C PRO A 333 9.73 -14.88 14.25
N GLN A 334 8.98 -15.81 13.65
CA GLN A 334 8.92 -15.97 12.19
C GLN A 334 7.99 -14.96 11.52
N ILE A 335 7.13 -14.27 12.28
CA ILE A 335 6.23 -13.27 11.73
C ILE A 335 7.02 -11.96 11.58
N GLY A 336 7.27 -11.57 10.33
CA GLY A 336 7.94 -10.31 9.99
C GLY A 336 6.99 -9.14 9.84
N GLY A 337 5.69 -9.41 9.57
CA GLY A 337 4.70 -8.35 9.43
C GLY A 337 3.26 -8.79 9.61
N VAL A 338 2.43 -7.84 10.01
CA VAL A 338 0.99 -8.02 10.30
C VAL A 338 0.20 -6.89 9.64
N THR A 339 -0.98 -7.20 9.12
CA THR A 339 -1.98 -6.22 8.68
C THR A 339 -3.34 -6.52 9.32
N ALA A 340 -4.22 -5.51 9.34
CA ALA A 340 -5.56 -5.64 9.88
C ALA A 340 -6.64 -5.38 8.82
N ASP A 341 -7.90 -5.40 9.24
CA ASP A 341 -9.04 -5.12 8.37
C ASP A 341 -9.06 -3.65 7.94
N VAL A 342 -9.56 -3.38 6.74
CA VAL A 342 -9.76 -2.01 6.22
C VAL A 342 -11.21 -1.85 5.81
N LYS A 343 -11.89 -0.91 6.44
CA LYS A 343 -13.26 -0.54 6.15
C LYS A 343 -13.31 0.78 5.37
N ILE A 344 -14.35 0.97 4.59
CA ILE A 344 -14.55 2.20 3.82
C ILE A 344 -15.59 3.05 4.53
N TRP A 345 -15.15 4.18 5.10
CA TRP A 345 -16.03 5.07 5.86
C TRP A 345 -16.97 5.87 4.96
N ASN A 346 -16.52 6.31 3.79
CA ASN A 346 -17.32 7.12 2.85
C ASN A 346 -18.26 6.28 1.96
N ARG A 347 -18.60 5.05 2.36
CA ARG A 347 -19.45 4.13 1.59
C ARG A 347 -20.84 4.68 1.26
N ALA A 348 -21.33 5.65 2.03
CA ALA A 348 -22.64 6.26 1.81
C ALA A 348 -22.66 7.34 0.72
N GLU A 349 -21.50 7.88 0.32
CA GLU A 349 -21.40 9.02 -0.60
C GLU A 349 -21.74 8.66 -2.05
N SER A 350 -21.46 7.43 -2.49
CA SER A 350 -21.75 7.01 -3.85
C SER A 350 -22.01 5.50 -3.95
N LEU A 351 -22.72 5.09 -5.02
CA LEU A 351 -22.90 3.67 -5.34
C LEU A 351 -21.55 2.96 -5.57
N LEU A 352 -20.60 3.65 -6.21
CA LEU A 352 -19.25 3.14 -6.44
C LEU A 352 -18.53 2.88 -5.10
N ALA A 353 -18.57 3.83 -4.18
CA ALA A 353 -17.94 3.66 -2.86
C ALA A 353 -18.58 2.51 -2.07
N ARG A 354 -19.90 2.29 -2.17
CA ARG A 354 -20.58 1.12 -1.58
C ARG A 354 -20.10 -0.20 -2.18
N MET A 355 -20.01 -0.28 -3.51
CA MET A 355 -19.48 -1.46 -4.19
C MET A 355 -17.99 -1.71 -3.81
N CYS A 356 -17.19 -0.66 -3.70
CA CYS A 356 -15.83 -0.74 -3.21
C CYS A 356 -15.78 -1.26 -1.77
N ALA A 357 -16.63 -0.76 -0.88
CA ALA A 357 -16.72 -1.24 0.50
C ALA A 357 -17.03 -2.74 0.56
N ALA A 358 -17.99 -3.21 -0.25
CA ALA A 358 -18.26 -4.64 -0.36
C ALA A 358 -17.04 -5.42 -0.87
N ARG A 359 -16.33 -4.93 -1.90
CA ARG A 359 -15.09 -5.55 -2.41
C ARG A 359 -13.98 -5.59 -1.36
N TYR A 360 -13.81 -4.52 -0.57
CA TYR A 360 -12.84 -4.49 0.52
C TYR A 360 -13.15 -5.54 1.58
N TRP A 361 -14.43 -5.69 1.96
CA TRP A 361 -14.82 -6.74 2.90
C TRP A 361 -14.40 -8.13 2.40
N PHE A 362 -14.65 -8.48 1.12
CA PHE A 362 -14.18 -9.74 0.55
C PHE A 362 -12.66 -9.85 0.55
N ALA A 363 -11.96 -8.78 0.16
CA ALA A 363 -10.51 -8.77 0.10
C ALA A 363 -9.85 -9.05 1.45
N PHE A 364 -10.39 -8.47 2.53
CA PHE A 364 -9.80 -8.61 3.86
C PHE A 364 -10.35 -9.82 4.61
N ASN A 365 -11.66 -9.99 4.63
CA ASN A 365 -12.29 -11.01 5.48
C ASN A 365 -12.32 -12.41 4.85
N ILE A 366 -12.08 -12.53 3.54
CA ILE A 366 -12.02 -13.82 2.85
C ILE A 366 -10.61 -14.06 2.30
N GLU A 367 -10.14 -13.25 1.34
CA GLU A 367 -8.90 -13.49 0.62
C GLU A 367 -7.67 -13.38 1.56
N ARG A 368 -7.48 -12.22 2.26
CA ARG A 368 -6.36 -12.05 3.18
C ARG A 368 -6.45 -12.92 4.42
N ALA A 369 -7.66 -13.19 4.91
CA ALA A 369 -7.85 -14.14 6.01
C ALA A 369 -7.43 -15.56 5.60
N CYS A 370 -7.75 -15.99 4.39
CA CYS A 370 -7.27 -17.25 3.83
C CYS A 370 -5.74 -17.26 3.71
N GLN A 371 -5.14 -16.25 3.10
CA GLN A 371 -3.68 -16.10 3.01
C GLN A 371 -3.00 -16.14 4.39
N SER A 372 -3.62 -15.53 5.39
CA SER A 372 -3.12 -15.52 6.76
C SER A 372 -3.11 -16.90 7.42
N LEU A 373 -4.11 -17.75 7.17
CA LEU A 373 -4.08 -19.13 7.63
C LEU A 373 -2.84 -19.85 7.11
N TRP A 374 -2.52 -19.61 5.83
CA TRP A 374 -1.33 -20.14 5.18
C TRP A 374 -0.06 -19.33 5.49
N ARG A 375 -0.14 -18.30 6.32
CA ARG A 375 0.97 -17.44 6.80
C ARG A 375 1.73 -16.73 5.67
N CYS A 376 1.05 -16.41 4.58
CA CYS A 376 1.63 -15.79 3.39
C CYS A 376 0.72 -14.70 2.80
N VAL A 377 0.30 -13.74 3.63
CA VAL A 377 -0.44 -12.57 3.16
C VAL A 377 0.43 -11.82 2.15
N GLY A 378 -0.05 -11.72 0.91
CA GLY A 378 0.74 -11.20 -0.23
C GLY A 378 0.86 -9.69 -0.29
N CYS A 379 0.15 -8.96 0.59
CA CYS A 379 0.24 -7.50 0.71
C CYS A 379 -0.24 -7.05 2.09
N LEU A 380 0.66 -6.56 2.91
CA LEU A 380 0.35 -5.84 4.14
C LEU A 380 -0.10 -4.43 3.73
N SER A 381 -1.36 -4.10 3.97
CA SER A 381 -1.99 -2.88 3.43
C SER A 381 -1.37 -1.59 3.96
N GLY A 382 -1.10 -0.63 3.08
CA GLY A 382 -0.62 0.70 3.45
C GLY A 382 -1.42 1.40 4.55
N PRO A 383 -2.77 1.38 4.52
CA PRO A 383 -3.58 1.98 5.58
C PRO A 383 -3.32 1.44 6.99
N MET A 384 -2.98 0.17 7.14
CA MET A 384 -2.73 -0.40 8.47
C MET A 384 -1.80 -1.61 8.38
N SER A 385 -0.52 -1.38 8.64
CA SER A 385 0.47 -2.46 8.70
C SER A 385 1.51 -2.23 9.79
N MET A 386 2.06 -3.34 10.29
CA MET A 386 3.09 -3.35 11.31
C MET A 386 4.19 -4.31 10.88
N TYR A 387 5.43 -3.86 11.00
CA TYR A 387 6.62 -4.61 10.62
C TYR A 387 7.52 -4.81 11.86
N ARG A 388 8.10 -5.99 12.01
CA ARG A 388 9.13 -6.21 13.02
C ARG A 388 10.36 -5.36 12.70
N ALA A 389 10.85 -4.60 13.65
CA ALA A 389 11.91 -3.61 13.45
C ALA A 389 13.19 -4.23 12.86
N SER A 390 13.66 -5.37 13.41
CA SER A 390 14.86 -6.06 12.90
C SER A 390 14.70 -6.61 11.47
N ASP A 391 13.50 -7.07 11.14
CA ASP A 391 13.22 -7.58 9.79
C ASP A 391 13.09 -6.43 8.80
N LEU A 392 12.46 -5.32 9.21
CA LEU A 392 12.34 -4.10 8.40
C LEU A 392 13.71 -3.49 8.09
N GLU A 393 14.61 -3.42 9.07
CA GLU A 393 15.99 -2.95 8.87
C GLU A 393 16.70 -3.76 7.78
N THR A 394 16.55 -5.08 7.82
CA THR A 394 17.17 -5.99 6.85
C THR A 394 16.71 -5.73 5.42
N ILE A 395 15.42 -5.40 5.23
CA ILE A 395 14.83 -5.23 3.90
C ILE A 395 14.77 -3.78 3.42
N LEU A 396 15.04 -2.80 4.28
CA LEU A 396 14.88 -1.37 4.00
C LEU A 396 15.73 -0.90 2.82
N GLY A 397 17.00 -1.29 2.78
CA GLY A 397 17.91 -0.96 1.69
C GLY A 397 17.46 -1.56 0.34
N PRO A 398 17.28 -2.88 0.24
CA PRO A 398 16.75 -3.53 -0.96
C PRO A 398 15.41 -2.96 -1.43
N TRP A 399 14.51 -2.64 -0.51
CA TRP A 399 13.22 -2.04 -0.81
C TRP A 399 13.36 -0.65 -1.44
N ASN A 400 14.26 0.19 -0.92
CA ASN A 400 14.51 1.53 -1.47
C ASN A 400 15.09 1.50 -2.90
N LEU A 401 15.85 0.46 -3.22
CA LEU A 401 16.52 0.31 -4.52
C LEU A 401 15.66 -0.33 -5.61
N GLN A 402 14.36 -0.55 -5.37
CA GLN A 402 13.50 -1.17 -6.37
C GLN A 402 13.44 -0.35 -7.65
N THR A 403 13.80 -0.99 -8.77
CA THR A 403 13.65 -0.45 -10.11
C THR A 403 12.87 -1.42 -11.00
N PHE A 404 12.29 -0.93 -12.07
CA PHE A 404 11.71 -1.75 -13.13
C PHE A 404 11.96 -1.10 -14.48
N GLY A 405 12.56 -1.85 -15.41
CA GLY A 405 12.97 -1.31 -16.72
C GLY A 405 13.92 -0.12 -16.59
N GLY A 406 14.82 -0.16 -15.60
CA GLY A 406 15.82 0.89 -15.31
C GLY A 406 15.26 2.16 -14.68
N LYS A 407 13.95 2.24 -14.41
CA LYS A 407 13.31 3.36 -13.74
C LYS A 407 12.99 3.02 -12.29
N GLU A 408 13.14 4.01 -11.42
CA GLU A 408 12.71 3.91 -10.03
C GLU A 408 11.21 3.69 -9.92
N THR A 409 10.80 2.87 -8.94
CA THR A 409 9.38 2.64 -8.70
C THR A 409 8.90 3.55 -7.57
N THR A 410 7.86 4.33 -7.84
CA THR A 410 7.33 5.37 -6.94
C THR A 410 6.05 4.98 -6.22
N PHE A 411 5.51 3.78 -6.46
CA PHE A 411 4.28 3.27 -5.84
C PHE A 411 4.30 1.74 -5.72
N GLY A 412 3.42 1.19 -4.89
CA GLY A 412 3.37 -0.24 -4.55
C GLY A 412 4.33 -0.60 -3.41
N ASP A 413 4.54 0.35 -2.52
CA ASP A 413 5.49 0.32 -1.43
C ASP A 413 5.20 -0.80 -0.44
N ASP A 414 3.94 -0.91 -0.04
CA ASP A 414 3.38 -1.93 0.84
C ASP A 414 3.56 -3.36 0.29
N ARG A 415 3.27 -3.53 -1.00
CA ARG A 415 3.41 -4.83 -1.67
C ARG A 415 4.86 -5.25 -1.79
N HIS A 416 5.75 -4.31 -2.14
CA HIS A 416 7.18 -4.63 -2.26
C HIS A 416 7.81 -4.94 -0.91
N LEU A 417 7.49 -4.17 0.16
CA LEU A 417 7.91 -4.51 1.53
C LEU A 417 7.46 -5.92 1.92
N THR A 418 6.20 -6.24 1.66
CA THR A 418 5.65 -7.56 1.96
C THR A 418 6.39 -8.66 1.20
N ASN A 419 6.64 -8.44 -0.09
CA ASN A 419 7.33 -9.42 -0.93
C ASN A 419 8.78 -9.62 -0.50
N GLN A 420 9.49 -8.58 -0.05
CA GLN A 420 10.82 -8.70 0.54
C GLN A 420 10.79 -9.58 1.80
N LEU A 421 9.84 -9.39 2.72
CA LEU A 421 9.68 -10.26 3.88
C LEU A 421 9.46 -11.72 3.48
N LEU A 422 8.55 -11.97 2.54
CA LEU A 422 8.22 -13.30 2.06
C LEU A 422 9.42 -13.97 1.35
N ALA A 423 10.21 -13.20 0.61
CA ALA A 423 11.43 -13.67 -0.07
C ALA A 423 12.56 -14.01 0.90
N HIS A 424 12.57 -13.44 2.11
CA HIS A 424 13.45 -13.82 3.20
C HIS A 424 12.93 -15.01 4.03
N GLY A 425 11.81 -15.62 3.63
CA GLY A 425 11.21 -16.76 4.32
C GLY A 425 10.39 -16.39 5.55
N LEU A 426 10.23 -15.11 5.83
CA LEU A 426 9.39 -14.64 6.93
C LEU A 426 7.91 -14.85 6.62
N ARG A 427 7.11 -14.87 7.68
CA ARG A 427 5.66 -15.08 7.59
C ARG A 427 4.94 -13.74 7.73
N THR A 428 3.80 -13.64 7.08
CA THR A 428 2.92 -12.48 7.16
C THR A 428 1.53 -12.91 7.62
N ARG A 429 0.88 -12.10 8.44
CA ARG A 429 -0.42 -12.44 9.04
C ARG A 429 -1.42 -11.30 8.86
N TYR A 430 -2.70 -11.65 8.92
CA TYR A 430 -3.84 -10.73 8.96
C TYR A 430 -4.66 -10.98 10.22
N THR A 431 -5.09 -9.91 10.89
CA THR A 431 -5.99 -9.97 12.04
C THR A 431 -7.31 -9.27 11.74
N HIS A 432 -8.41 -9.91 12.14
CA HIS A 432 -9.77 -9.33 12.09
C HIS A 432 -10.16 -8.61 13.39
N ARG A 433 -9.28 -8.62 14.41
CA ARG A 433 -9.58 -8.13 15.76
C ARG A 433 -9.51 -6.62 15.88
N THR A 434 -8.91 -5.98 14.91
CA THR A 434 -8.85 -4.53 14.77
C THR A 434 -8.97 -4.14 13.30
N TRP A 435 -9.26 -2.87 13.04
CA TRP A 435 -9.42 -2.34 11.70
C TRP A 435 -9.01 -0.87 11.63
N CYS A 436 -8.93 -0.37 10.43
CA CYS A 436 -8.89 1.06 10.16
C CYS A 436 -10.01 1.44 9.17
N ASP A 437 -10.38 2.71 9.18
CA ASP A 437 -11.32 3.29 8.26
C ASP A 437 -10.55 4.15 7.24
N SER A 438 -10.72 3.87 5.94
CA SER A 438 -10.05 4.53 4.82
C SER A 438 -11.06 5.03 3.80
N GLU A 439 -10.64 5.94 2.93
CA GLU A 439 -11.48 6.51 1.88
C GLU A 439 -11.41 5.69 0.58
N SER A 440 -12.54 5.59 -0.13
CA SER A 440 -12.60 5.05 -1.49
C SER A 440 -12.99 6.14 -2.49
N PRO A 441 -12.41 6.15 -3.70
CA PRO A 441 -12.79 7.10 -4.74
C PRO A 441 -14.30 7.03 -5.05
N THR A 442 -14.95 8.18 -5.07
CA THR A 442 -16.37 8.33 -5.45
C THR A 442 -16.57 8.46 -6.96
N SER A 443 -15.50 8.77 -7.70
CA SER A 443 -15.50 8.94 -9.15
C SER A 443 -14.92 7.70 -9.84
N PHE A 444 -15.60 7.20 -10.89
CA PHE A 444 -15.19 6.02 -11.65
C PHE A 444 -13.78 6.18 -12.25
N VAL A 445 -13.45 7.36 -12.78
CA VAL A 445 -12.14 7.62 -13.40
C VAL A 445 -11.01 7.58 -12.36
N ARG A 446 -11.23 8.19 -11.18
CA ARG A 446 -10.26 8.11 -10.07
C ARG A 446 -10.08 6.67 -9.58
N TRP A 447 -11.18 5.94 -9.48
CA TRP A 447 -11.14 4.52 -9.10
C TRP A 447 -10.37 3.69 -10.12
N VAL A 448 -10.62 3.84 -11.43
CA VAL A 448 -9.87 3.16 -12.50
C VAL A 448 -8.38 3.48 -12.40
N ALA A 449 -8.02 4.74 -12.21
CA ALA A 449 -6.63 5.16 -12.05
C ALA A 449 -5.96 4.50 -10.82
N GLN A 450 -6.66 4.44 -9.68
CA GLN A 450 -6.20 3.76 -8.48
C GLN A 450 -5.98 2.25 -8.72
N GLN A 451 -6.97 1.58 -9.32
CA GLN A 451 -6.92 0.14 -9.61
C GLN A 451 -5.83 -0.20 -10.64
N THR A 452 -5.63 0.67 -11.63
CA THR A 452 -4.54 0.54 -12.60
C THR A 452 -3.17 0.61 -11.90
N ARG A 453 -2.97 1.54 -11.00
CA ARG A 453 -1.75 1.67 -10.21
C ARG A 453 -1.49 0.41 -9.36
N TRP A 454 -2.51 -0.11 -8.69
CA TRP A 454 -2.38 -1.35 -7.92
C TRP A 454 -2.09 -2.58 -8.80
N SER A 455 -2.69 -2.63 -10.00
CA SER A 455 -2.42 -3.69 -10.97
C SER A 455 -0.99 -3.63 -11.53
N LYS A 456 -0.47 -2.41 -11.81
CA LYS A 456 0.95 -2.22 -12.19
C LYS A 456 1.89 -2.74 -11.10
N SER A 457 1.62 -2.41 -9.84
CA SER A 457 2.39 -2.92 -8.71
C SER A 457 2.33 -4.45 -8.65
N PHE A 458 1.13 -5.06 -8.77
CA PHE A 458 0.98 -6.50 -8.76
C PHE A 458 1.80 -7.19 -9.86
N PHE A 459 1.72 -6.72 -11.10
CA PHE A 459 2.46 -7.31 -12.21
C PHE A 459 3.98 -7.12 -12.08
N ARG A 460 4.45 -5.96 -11.59
CA ARG A 460 5.87 -5.79 -11.29
C ARG A 460 6.37 -6.79 -10.25
N GLU A 461 5.61 -6.96 -9.17
CA GLU A 461 5.97 -7.90 -8.11
C GLU A 461 5.89 -9.37 -8.56
N SER A 462 5.14 -9.68 -9.62
CA SER A 462 5.11 -11.04 -10.18
C SER A 462 6.50 -11.53 -10.63
N PHE A 463 7.42 -10.63 -10.98
CA PHE A 463 8.81 -10.97 -11.30
C PHE A 463 9.64 -11.31 -10.04
N TRP A 464 9.19 -10.89 -8.84
CA TRP A 464 9.84 -11.14 -7.56
C TRP A 464 9.26 -12.38 -6.84
N PHE A 465 8.00 -12.72 -7.06
CA PHE A 465 7.33 -13.85 -6.44
C PHE A 465 8.06 -15.19 -6.52
N PRO A 466 8.77 -15.54 -7.63
CA PRO A 466 9.50 -16.80 -7.68
C PRO A 466 10.52 -16.97 -6.54
N ALA A 467 11.14 -15.89 -6.07
CA ALA A 467 12.01 -15.96 -4.89
C ALA A 467 11.25 -16.33 -3.61
N SER A 468 10.03 -15.82 -3.46
CA SER A 468 9.17 -16.11 -2.31
C SER A 468 8.60 -17.53 -2.35
N PHE A 469 8.30 -18.07 -3.54
CA PHE A 469 7.71 -19.40 -3.69
C PHE A 469 8.58 -20.52 -3.14
N ALA A 470 9.91 -20.35 -3.12
CA ALA A 470 10.83 -21.33 -2.54
C ALA A 470 10.67 -21.47 -1.02
N TYR A 471 10.16 -20.45 -0.35
CA TYR A 471 10.06 -20.40 1.13
C TYR A 471 8.63 -20.50 1.65
N GLN A 472 7.64 -20.14 0.82
CA GLN A 472 6.27 -19.98 1.25
C GLN A 472 5.41 -21.22 0.96
N SER A 473 4.18 -21.19 1.47
CA SER A 473 3.17 -22.20 1.23
C SER A 473 2.83 -22.33 -0.26
N PRO A 474 2.53 -23.54 -0.77
CA PRO A 474 2.00 -23.75 -2.11
C PRO A 474 0.77 -22.88 -2.43
N TRP A 475 -0.03 -22.55 -1.41
CA TRP A 475 -1.20 -21.66 -1.59
C TRP A 475 -0.84 -20.31 -2.18
N MET A 476 0.28 -19.72 -1.76
CA MET A 476 0.75 -18.44 -2.32
C MET A 476 0.95 -18.54 -3.84
N LEU A 477 1.57 -19.63 -4.29
CA LEU A 477 1.79 -19.87 -5.71
C LEU A 477 0.46 -20.00 -6.47
N VAL A 478 -0.47 -20.83 -5.96
CA VAL A 478 -1.79 -21.03 -6.57
C VAL A 478 -2.53 -19.72 -6.72
N GLU A 479 -2.63 -18.95 -5.64
CA GLU A 479 -3.37 -17.71 -5.63
C GLU A 479 -2.74 -16.63 -6.55
N MET A 480 -1.43 -16.44 -6.46
CA MET A 480 -0.73 -15.45 -7.29
C MET A 480 -0.83 -15.80 -8.79
N THR A 481 -0.77 -17.08 -9.13
CA THR A 481 -0.93 -17.54 -10.51
C THR A 481 -2.35 -17.31 -11.03
N ILE A 482 -3.36 -17.65 -10.25
CA ILE A 482 -4.76 -17.39 -10.61
C ILE A 482 -4.99 -15.88 -10.78
N GLN A 483 -4.57 -15.06 -9.82
CA GLN A 483 -4.73 -13.60 -9.92
C GLN A 483 -4.02 -12.99 -11.13
N ALA A 484 -2.88 -13.54 -11.53
CA ALA A 484 -2.15 -13.07 -12.71
C ALA A 484 -2.82 -13.46 -14.02
N LEU A 485 -3.32 -14.69 -14.15
CA LEU A 485 -3.81 -15.24 -15.41
C LEU A 485 -5.31 -15.05 -15.65
N TYR A 486 -6.12 -15.05 -14.59
CA TYR A 486 -7.58 -14.97 -14.70
C TYR A 486 -8.10 -13.81 -15.56
N PRO A 487 -7.57 -12.58 -15.48
CA PRO A 487 -8.05 -11.48 -16.32
C PRO A 487 -7.88 -11.73 -17.81
N PHE A 488 -6.79 -12.38 -18.20
CA PHE A 488 -6.51 -12.68 -19.62
C PHE A 488 -7.41 -13.79 -20.14
N ILE A 489 -7.65 -14.82 -19.33
CA ILE A 489 -8.60 -15.88 -19.62
C ILE A 489 -10.01 -15.30 -19.82
N LEU A 490 -10.41 -14.39 -18.94
CA LEU A 490 -11.72 -13.75 -19.01
C LEU A 490 -11.87 -12.89 -20.28
N ILE A 491 -10.86 -12.09 -20.65
CA ILE A 491 -10.87 -11.30 -21.88
C ILE A 491 -10.98 -12.21 -23.11
N ALA A 492 -10.15 -13.25 -23.16
CA ALA A 492 -10.18 -14.21 -24.26
C ALA A 492 -11.55 -14.90 -24.39
N THR A 493 -12.17 -15.27 -23.25
CA THR A 493 -13.52 -15.87 -23.23
C THR A 493 -14.57 -14.90 -23.78
N VAL A 494 -14.55 -13.64 -23.33
CA VAL A 494 -15.50 -12.63 -23.80
C VAL A 494 -15.36 -12.37 -25.31
N LEU A 495 -14.11 -12.17 -25.77
CA LEU A 495 -13.86 -11.94 -27.19
C LEU A 495 -14.24 -13.15 -28.02
N HIS A 496 -13.97 -14.38 -27.56
CA HIS A 496 -14.41 -15.60 -28.23
C HIS A 496 -15.93 -15.62 -28.37
N PHE A 497 -16.70 -15.41 -27.31
CA PHE A 497 -18.17 -15.41 -27.40
C PHE A 497 -18.74 -14.34 -28.32
N LEU A 498 -18.11 -13.17 -28.36
CA LEU A 498 -18.60 -12.06 -29.17
C LEU A 498 -18.28 -12.24 -30.68
N PHE A 499 -17.11 -12.81 -31.01
CA PHE A 499 -16.60 -12.90 -32.39
C PHE A 499 -16.52 -14.32 -32.96
N ASP A 500 -16.99 -15.35 -32.22
CA ASP A 500 -17.03 -16.71 -32.73
C ASP A 500 -17.98 -16.82 -33.93
N THR A 501 -17.47 -17.36 -35.06
CA THR A 501 -18.19 -17.53 -36.32
C THR A 501 -18.75 -18.94 -36.50
N SER A 502 -18.49 -19.85 -35.54
CA SER A 502 -19.02 -21.21 -35.58
C SER A 502 -20.55 -21.22 -35.40
N ASP A 503 -21.22 -22.27 -35.88
CA ASP A 503 -22.68 -22.46 -35.70
C ASP A 503 -23.07 -22.76 -34.25
N SER A 504 -22.38 -22.16 -33.35
CA SER A 504 -22.58 -22.31 -31.90
C SER A 504 -23.89 -21.67 -31.44
N SER A 505 -24.56 -22.31 -30.48
CA SER A 505 -25.83 -21.82 -29.95
C SER A 505 -25.71 -20.36 -29.40
N PRO A 506 -26.62 -19.45 -29.81
CA PRO A 506 -26.60 -18.06 -29.36
C PRO A 506 -26.83 -17.89 -27.82
N TRP A 507 -27.33 -18.95 -27.17
CA TRP A 507 -27.61 -18.93 -25.73
C TRP A 507 -26.35 -19.04 -24.86
N ARG A 508 -25.20 -19.50 -25.38
CA ARG A 508 -23.98 -19.70 -24.59
C ARG A 508 -23.48 -18.48 -23.89
N PRO A 509 -23.32 -17.29 -24.52
CA PRO A 509 -22.88 -16.11 -23.81
C PRO A 509 -23.87 -15.69 -22.71
N ILE A 510 -25.15 -15.86 -22.96
CA ILE A 510 -26.21 -15.49 -22.00
C ILE A 510 -26.15 -16.43 -20.79
N ILE A 511 -26.08 -17.74 -21.01
CA ILE A 511 -25.96 -18.73 -19.93
C ILE A 511 -24.68 -18.47 -19.12
N TRP A 512 -23.56 -18.15 -19.78
CA TRP A 512 -22.32 -17.81 -19.11
C TRP A 512 -22.46 -16.57 -18.23
N LEU A 513 -23.07 -15.48 -18.73
CA LEU A 513 -23.32 -14.26 -17.94
C LEU A 513 -24.23 -14.53 -16.73
N VAL A 514 -25.30 -15.31 -16.93
CA VAL A 514 -26.22 -15.70 -15.85
C VAL A 514 -25.49 -16.53 -14.78
N THR A 515 -24.60 -17.44 -15.19
CA THR A 515 -23.80 -18.24 -14.26
C THR A 515 -22.83 -17.36 -13.47
N MET A 516 -22.12 -16.45 -14.15
CA MET A 516 -21.20 -15.53 -13.47
C MET A 516 -21.90 -14.65 -12.45
N PHE A 517 -23.09 -14.13 -12.81
CA PHE A 517 -23.93 -13.37 -11.88
C PHE A 517 -24.44 -14.24 -10.74
N GLY A 518 -24.88 -15.47 -11.03
CA GLY A 518 -25.32 -16.43 -10.02
C GLY A 518 -24.24 -16.78 -9.00
N VAL A 519 -22.99 -16.99 -9.47
CA VAL A 519 -21.82 -17.21 -8.58
C VAL A 519 -21.55 -15.97 -7.73
N ALA A 520 -21.59 -14.77 -8.33
CA ALA A 520 -21.39 -13.53 -7.58
C ALA A 520 -22.49 -13.29 -6.54
N LEU A 521 -23.74 -13.58 -6.89
CA LEU A 521 -24.88 -13.49 -5.97
C LEU A 521 -24.75 -14.52 -4.84
N PHE A 522 -24.40 -15.75 -5.13
CA PHE A 522 -24.14 -16.79 -4.12
C PHE A 522 -23.07 -16.36 -3.13
N LYS A 523 -21.92 -15.85 -3.59
CA LYS A 523 -20.87 -15.29 -2.76
C LYS A 523 -21.41 -14.16 -1.86
N SER A 524 -22.18 -13.25 -2.44
CA SER A 524 -22.76 -12.10 -1.75
C SER A 524 -23.76 -12.51 -0.65
N VAL A 525 -24.63 -13.48 -0.93
CA VAL A 525 -25.59 -14.00 0.06
C VAL A 525 -24.86 -14.63 1.24
N LEU A 526 -23.85 -15.47 0.99
CA LEU A 526 -23.04 -16.05 2.07
C LEU A 526 -22.33 -14.97 2.89
N ALA A 527 -21.81 -13.93 2.25
CA ALA A 527 -21.19 -12.81 2.94
C ALA A 527 -22.19 -12.06 3.85
N VAL A 528 -23.40 -11.80 3.38
CA VAL A 528 -24.48 -11.19 4.18
C VAL A 528 -24.84 -12.08 5.38
N LEU A 529 -24.96 -13.38 5.21
CA LEU A 529 -25.27 -14.32 6.29
C LEU A 529 -24.18 -14.31 7.39
N ILE A 530 -22.92 -14.16 6.99
CA ILE A 530 -21.77 -14.16 7.92
C ILE A 530 -21.62 -12.80 8.62
N SER A 531 -21.70 -11.70 7.86
CA SER A 531 -21.43 -10.36 8.38
C SER A 531 -22.66 -9.65 8.95
N LYS A 532 -23.86 -10.11 8.58
CA LYS A 532 -25.17 -9.47 8.86
C LYS A 532 -25.30 -8.07 8.24
N ASP A 533 -24.47 -7.72 7.25
CA ASP A 533 -24.52 -6.45 6.53
C ASP A 533 -25.15 -6.66 5.14
N PRO A 534 -26.42 -6.21 4.90
CA PRO A 534 -27.13 -6.42 3.65
C PRO A 534 -26.48 -5.70 2.46
N TRP A 535 -25.65 -4.66 2.71
CA TRP A 535 -24.96 -3.93 1.65
C TRP A 535 -23.95 -4.79 0.86
N LEU A 536 -23.52 -5.93 1.41
CA LEU A 536 -22.66 -6.87 0.71
C LEU A 536 -23.33 -7.55 -0.49
N LEU A 537 -24.65 -7.48 -0.64
CA LEU A 537 -25.34 -7.88 -1.86
C LEU A 537 -24.86 -7.09 -3.08
N LEU A 538 -24.41 -5.84 -2.91
CA LEU A 538 -23.85 -5.02 -3.99
C LEU A 538 -22.57 -5.57 -4.58
N PHE A 539 -21.91 -6.54 -3.93
CA PHE A 539 -20.77 -7.23 -4.52
C PHE A 539 -21.16 -8.00 -5.80
N SER A 540 -22.39 -8.49 -5.91
CA SER A 540 -22.88 -9.11 -7.14
C SER A 540 -22.85 -8.13 -8.33
N ALA A 541 -23.15 -6.86 -8.08
CA ALA A 541 -23.09 -5.79 -9.08
C ALA A 541 -21.65 -5.29 -9.35
N TYR A 542 -20.70 -5.56 -8.45
CA TYR A 542 -19.28 -5.18 -8.63
C TYR A 542 -18.69 -5.82 -9.90
N GLY A 543 -19.22 -6.96 -10.36
CA GLY A 543 -18.83 -7.60 -11.60
C GLY A 543 -18.91 -6.68 -12.83
N PHE A 544 -19.89 -5.75 -12.88
CA PHE A 544 -19.99 -4.76 -13.96
C PHE A 544 -18.83 -3.76 -13.92
N ILE A 545 -18.49 -3.26 -12.73
CA ILE A 545 -17.35 -2.34 -12.57
C ILE A 545 -16.04 -3.05 -12.90
N TYR A 546 -15.92 -4.31 -12.49
CA TYR A 546 -14.77 -5.14 -12.84
C TYR A 546 -14.65 -5.28 -14.36
N PHE A 547 -15.74 -5.64 -15.04
CA PHE A 547 -15.76 -5.87 -16.49
C PHE A 547 -15.46 -4.61 -17.29
N PHE A 548 -16.11 -3.50 -16.98
CA PHE A 548 -15.96 -2.26 -17.74
C PHE A 548 -14.76 -1.41 -17.33
N GLY A 549 -14.24 -1.55 -16.12
CA GLY A 549 -13.15 -0.74 -15.59
C GLY A 549 -11.88 -1.51 -15.34
N LEU A 550 -11.91 -2.48 -14.46
CA LEU A 550 -10.70 -3.15 -13.95
C LEU A 550 -10.10 -4.11 -14.97
N LEU A 551 -10.92 -4.86 -15.71
CA LEU A 551 -10.46 -5.86 -16.67
C LEU A 551 -9.55 -5.26 -17.76
N PRO A 552 -9.96 -4.22 -18.51
CA PRO A 552 -9.08 -3.56 -19.48
C PRO A 552 -7.89 -2.86 -18.80
N SER A 553 -8.08 -2.35 -17.58
CA SER A 553 -7.01 -1.70 -16.82
C SER A 553 -5.88 -2.66 -16.45
N LYS A 554 -6.14 -3.95 -16.29
CA LYS A 554 -5.10 -4.94 -16.02
C LYS A 554 -4.19 -5.16 -17.24
N ILE A 555 -4.72 -5.17 -18.47
CA ILE A 555 -3.89 -5.21 -19.69
C ILE A 555 -3.05 -3.95 -19.79
N TYR A 556 -3.69 -2.78 -19.63
CA TYR A 556 -2.98 -1.50 -19.67
C TYR A 556 -1.88 -1.44 -18.61
N ALA A 557 -2.15 -1.94 -17.41
CA ALA A 557 -1.17 -2.01 -16.34
C ALA A 557 0.03 -2.89 -16.71
N LEU A 558 -0.19 -4.04 -17.34
CA LEU A 558 0.88 -4.93 -17.77
C LEU A 558 1.80 -4.27 -18.82
N ILE A 559 1.22 -3.54 -19.78
CA ILE A 559 1.97 -2.88 -20.86
C ILE A 559 2.71 -1.64 -20.32
N THR A 560 2.20 -1.00 -19.27
CA THR A 560 2.70 0.28 -18.75
C THR A 560 3.35 0.18 -17.37
N MET A 561 3.86 -1.00 -16.99
CA MET A 561 4.49 -1.23 -15.68
C MET A 561 5.65 -0.28 -15.35
N ASN A 562 6.35 0.22 -16.36
CA ASN A 562 7.50 1.13 -16.23
C ASN A 562 7.12 2.61 -16.04
N GLN A 563 5.82 2.95 -16.09
CA GLN A 563 5.35 4.32 -15.83
C GLN A 563 5.24 4.56 -14.34
N THR A 564 5.78 5.68 -13.87
CA THR A 564 5.98 5.98 -12.45
C THR A 564 5.04 7.06 -11.88
N GLY A 565 4.18 7.67 -12.68
CA GLY A 565 3.28 8.75 -12.25
C GLY A 565 2.22 8.32 -11.21
N TRP A 566 2.04 9.12 -10.16
CA TRP A 566 1.09 8.83 -9.06
C TRP A 566 -0.38 9.00 -9.43
N GLY A 567 -0.74 9.96 -10.24
CA GLY A 567 -2.04 10.17 -10.89
C GLY A 567 -3.36 10.11 -10.08
N THR A 568 -3.33 9.77 -8.78
CA THR A 568 -4.52 9.42 -7.99
C THR A 568 -4.68 10.14 -6.66
N SER A 569 -3.71 10.96 -6.21
CA SER A 569 -3.89 11.73 -4.97
C SER A 569 -5.00 12.78 -5.13
N ALA A 570 -5.67 13.13 -4.03
CA ALA A 570 -6.73 14.13 -3.95
C ALA A 570 -6.28 15.57 -4.28
N ARG A 571 -5.12 15.71 -4.91
CA ARG A 571 -4.51 16.98 -5.30
C ARG A 571 -5.46 17.85 -6.07
N SER A 572 -5.39 19.14 -5.82
CA SER A 572 -6.23 20.15 -6.46
C SER A 572 -6.27 19.97 -7.98
N LEU A 573 -7.45 20.09 -8.57
CA LEU A 573 -7.69 20.05 -10.03
C LEU A 573 -6.79 21.03 -10.79
N SER A 574 -6.28 22.07 -10.13
CA SER A 574 -5.39 23.09 -10.71
C SER A 574 -3.98 22.59 -11.02
N GLU A 575 -3.39 21.73 -10.17
CA GLU A 575 -2.07 21.14 -10.44
C GLU A 575 -2.11 20.13 -11.60
N ARG A 576 -3.23 19.44 -11.73
CA ARG A 576 -3.43 18.42 -12.76
C ARG A 576 -3.60 19.00 -14.17
N LYS A 577 -3.98 20.27 -14.29
CA LYS A 577 -4.27 20.94 -15.56
C LYS A 577 -3.10 21.73 -16.14
N ARG A 578 -2.04 22.00 -15.38
CA ARG A 578 -0.89 22.78 -15.88
C ARG A 578 -0.06 21.94 -16.85
N GLY A 579 -0.06 22.33 -18.13
CA GLY A 579 0.95 21.95 -19.11
C GLY A 579 0.76 20.60 -19.84
N GLN A 580 -0.31 19.82 -19.62
CA GLN A 580 -0.51 18.57 -20.35
C GLN A 580 -1.36 18.76 -21.60
N SER A 581 -0.90 18.24 -22.76
CA SER A 581 -1.69 18.21 -23.99
C SER A 581 -2.93 17.32 -23.84
N PHE A 582 -3.95 17.52 -24.68
CA PHE A 582 -5.15 16.70 -24.70
C PHE A 582 -4.84 15.20 -24.85
N LEU A 583 -3.90 14.84 -25.73
CA LEU A 583 -3.47 13.46 -25.94
C LEU A 583 -2.82 12.87 -24.68
N GLN A 584 -1.99 13.63 -23.97
CA GLN A 584 -1.39 13.17 -22.71
C GLN A 584 -2.44 12.94 -21.63
N ARG A 585 -3.49 13.76 -21.57
CA ARG A 585 -4.61 13.58 -20.64
C ARG A 585 -5.48 12.38 -20.98
N SER A 586 -5.65 12.09 -22.27
CA SER A 586 -6.53 11.03 -22.75
C SER A 586 -5.85 9.66 -22.83
N PHE A 587 -4.52 9.64 -22.87
CA PHE A 587 -3.77 8.39 -23.01
C PHE A 587 -4.01 7.40 -21.87
N HIS A 588 -4.22 7.89 -20.64
CA HIS A 588 -4.47 7.02 -19.48
C HIS A 588 -5.81 6.26 -19.54
N ILE A 589 -6.67 6.56 -20.50
CA ILE A 589 -7.99 5.96 -20.68
C ILE A 589 -8.16 5.25 -22.02
N CYS A 590 -7.15 5.31 -22.88
CA CYS A 590 -7.21 4.69 -24.18
C CYS A 590 -7.60 3.20 -24.14
N HIS A 591 -7.17 2.50 -23.09
CA HIS A 591 -7.50 1.09 -22.87
C HIS A 591 -8.99 0.85 -22.62
N LEU A 592 -9.69 1.78 -21.97
CA LEU A 592 -11.14 1.71 -21.81
C LEU A 592 -11.86 1.91 -23.14
N VAL A 593 -11.41 2.88 -23.95
CA VAL A 593 -11.97 3.16 -25.26
C VAL A 593 -11.81 1.94 -26.17
N ILE A 594 -10.61 1.34 -26.22
CA ILE A 594 -10.33 0.14 -27.00
C ILE A 594 -11.24 -1.02 -26.56
N TRP A 595 -11.35 -1.24 -25.24
CA TRP A 595 -12.18 -2.32 -24.70
C TRP A 595 -13.65 -2.12 -25.00
N TYR A 596 -14.20 -0.92 -24.81
CA TYR A 596 -15.60 -0.63 -25.10
C TYR A 596 -15.89 -0.77 -26.58
N THR A 597 -14.97 -0.31 -27.44
CA THR A 597 -15.08 -0.53 -28.88
C THR A 597 -15.18 -2.03 -29.22
N ALA A 598 -14.26 -2.83 -28.69
CA ALA A 598 -14.25 -4.27 -28.92
C ALA A 598 -15.55 -4.95 -28.43
N VAL A 599 -16.03 -4.59 -27.24
CA VAL A 599 -17.25 -5.16 -26.66
C VAL A 599 -18.49 -4.75 -27.44
N PHE A 600 -18.68 -3.46 -27.74
CA PHE A 600 -19.89 -3.00 -28.43
C PHE A 600 -19.93 -3.44 -29.90
N VAL A 601 -18.80 -3.39 -30.60
CA VAL A 601 -18.71 -3.94 -31.95
C VAL A 601 -18.95 -5.46 -31.93
N GLY A 602 -18.39 -6.15 -30.96
CA GLY A 602 -18.60 -7.59 -30.77
C GLY A 602 -20.05 -7.94 -30.45
N ILE A 603 -20.75 -7.16 -29.62
CA ILE A 603 -22.18 -7.32 -29.37
C ILE A 603 -22.97 -7.11 -30.69
N GLY A 604 -22.66 -6.03 -31.42
CA GLY A 604 -23.29 -5.80 -32.74
C GLY A 604 -23.07 -6.92 -33.70
N PHE A 605 -21.85 -7.45 -33.77
CA PHE A 605 -21.51 -8.62 -34.60
C PHE A 605 -22.26 -9.90 -34.17
N PHE A 606 -22.33 -10.16 -32.86
CA PHE A 606 -23.07 -11.28 -32.28
C PHE A 606 -24.57 -11.18 -32.64
N VAL A 607 -25.19 -10.02 -32.46
CA VAL A 607 -26.60 -9.76 -32.72
C VAL A 607 -26.86 -9.87 -34.21
N TRP A 608 -25.98 -9.37 -35.09
CA TRP A 608 -26.07 -9.56 -36.53
C TRP A 608 -26.09 -11.05 -36.90
N ARG A 609 -25.17 -11.81 -36.33
CA ARG A 609 -25.12 -13.26 -36.60
C ARG A 609 -26.42 -14.00 -36.21
N VAL A 610 -27.04 -13.58 -35.10
CA VAL A 610 -28.27 -14.21 -34.60
C VAL A 610 -29.49 -13.80 -35.41
N PHE A 611 -29.60 -12.53 -35.80
CA PHE A 611 -30.77 -11.97 -36.47
C PHE A 611 -30.59 -11.69 -37.98
N GLY A 612 -29.40 -11.91 -38.53
CA GLY A 612 -29.11 -11.79 -39.97
C GLY A 612 -29.04 -10.36 -40.54
N ASN A 613 -29.17 -9.32 -39.73
CA ASN A 613 -29.18 -7.95 -40.22
C ASN A 613 -27.87 -7.21 -39.86
N PRO A 614 -27.02 -6.82 -40.89
CA PRO A 614 -25.74 -6.16 -40.66
C PRO A 614 -25.86 -4.76 -39.97
N LEU A 615 -27.06 -4.16 -39.99
CA LEU A 615 -27.29 -2.88 -39.36
C LEU A 615 -27.01 -2.89 -37.85
N TYR A 616 -27.11 -4.06 -37.21
CA TYR A 616 -26.81 -4.22 -35.78
C TYR A 616 -25.34 -3.99 -35.44
N ILE A 617 -24.40 -4.21 -36.37
CA ILE A 617 -22.99 -3.88 -36.17
C ILE A 617 -22.85 -2.35 -36.09
N LEU A 618 -23.55 -1.63 -36.96
CA LEU A 618 -23.53 -0.15 -36.93
C LEU A 618 -24.17 0.39 -35.66
N ILE A 619 -25.25 -0.21 -35.16
CA ILE A 619 -25.87 0.18 -33.88
C ILE A 619 -24.86 -0.01 -32.73
N GLY A 620 -24.13 -1.12 -32.70
CA GLY A 620 -23.09 -1.37 -31.72
C GLY A 620 -21.97 -0.31 -31.77
N ALA A 621 -21.55 0.06 -32.98
CA ALA A 621 -20.54 1.12 -33.17
C ALA A 621 -21.05 2.51 -32.76
N VAL A 622 -22.29 2.85 -33.09
CA VAL A 622 -22.93 4.13 -32.73
C VAL A 622 -23.11 4.25 -31.21
N ALA A 623 -23.37 3.16 -30.49
CA ALA A 623 -23.50 3.15 -29.03
C ALA A 623 -22.21 3.59 -28.29
N LEU A 624 -21.06 3.57 -28.99
CA LEU A 624 -19.80 4.12 -28.47
C LEU A 624 -19.77 5.63 -28.40
N ILE A 625 -20.51 6.32 -29.27
CA ILE A 625 -20.47 7.79 -29.37
C ILE A 625 -20.90 8.44 -28.04
N PRO A 626 -22.05 8.10 -27.41
CA PRO A 626 -22.43 8.61 -26.10
C PRO A 626 -21.41 8.27 -25.02
N SER A 627 -20.85 7.06 -25.07
CA SER A 627 -19.83 6.62 -24.09
C SER A 627 -18.54 7.45 -24.21
N ALA A 628 -18.11 7.71 -25.45
CA ALA A 628 -16.96 8.57 -25.74
C ALA A 628 -17.21 10.04 -25.35
N LEU A 629 -18.42 10.55 -25.64
CA LEU A 629 -18.82 11.92 -25.30
C LEU A 629 -18.96 12.12 -23.78
N LEU A 630 -19.58 11.18 -23.07
CA LEU A 630 -19.68 11.18 -21.60
C LEU A 630 -18.28 11.14 -20.96
N TYR A 631 -17.38 10.42 -21.56
CA TYR A 631 -16.02 10.34 -21.14
C TYR A 631 -15.21 11.59 -21.47
N TRP A 632 -15.38 12.14 -22.67
CA TRP A 632 -14.69 13.34 -23.17
C TRP A 632 -15.02 14.58 -22.33
N GLN A 633 -16.27 14.72 -21.92
CA GLN A 633 -16.69 15.85 -21.08
C GLN A 633 -16.06 15.84 -19.69
N GLY A 634 -15.49 14.73 -19.22
CA GLY A 634 -14.69 14.62 -17.96
C GLY A 634 -15.29 15.27 -16.70
N SER A 635 -16.41 15.96 -16.89
CA SER A 635 -17.11 16.83 -15.95
C SER A 635 -18.51 16.35 -15.63
N PHE A 636 -19.00 15.28 -16.25
CA PHE A 636 -20.30 14.73 -15.93
C PHE A 636 -20.18 13.72 -14.79
N SER A 637 -20.14 14.26 -13.58
CA SER A 637 -20.68 13.55 -12.44
C SER A 637 -22.21 13.41 -12.67
N LEU A 638 -22.70 12.20 -12.80
CA LEU A 638 -24.16 11.94 -12.76
C LEU A 638 -24.81 12.57 -11.53
N GLY A 639 -24.06 12.81 -10.46
CA GLY A 639 -24.45 13.62 -9.31
C GLY A 639 -24.74 15.09 -9.62
N GLY A 640 -24.16 15.66 -10.69
CA GLY A 640 -24.43 17.03 -11.12
C GLY A 640 -25.82 17.21 -11.75
N LEU A 641 -26.34 16.19 -12.42
CA LEU A 641 -27.68 16.23 -13.03
C LEU A 641 -28.80 16.17 -11.98
N PHE A 642 -28.58 15.47 -10.87
CA PHE A 642 -29.51 15.37 -9.75
C PHE A 642 -29.32 16.43 -8.66
N ARG A 643 -28.19 17.17 -8.66
CA ARG A 643 -27.83 18.17 -7.64
C ARG A 643 -28.32 19.59 -7.94
N ARG A 644 -28.90 19.85 -9.10
CA ARG A 644 -29.36 21.22 -9.46
C ARG A 644 -30.62 21.71 -8.73
N LYS A 645 -31.14 20.93 -7.74
CA LYS A 645 -32.32 21.35 -6.96
C LYS A 645 -32.10 21.48 -5.45
N LYS A 646 -30.84 21.44 -4.94
CA LYS A 646 -30.63 21.53 -3.47
C LYS A 646 -29.37 22.34 -3.06
N VAL A 647 -29.10 23.45 -3.76
CA VAL A 647 -28.13 24.46 -3.29
C VAL A 647 -28.87 25.80 -3.19
N ALA A 648 -29.79 25.86 -2.26
CA ALA A 648 -30.15 27.07 -1.54
C ALA A 648 -30.52 26.58 -0.13
N SER A 649 -29.74 27.02 0.86
CA SER A 649 -29.85 26.74 2.29
C SER A 649 -29.43 25.32 2.74
N GLU A 650 -28.18 25.23 3.16
CA GLU A 650 -27.85 24.54 4.43
C GLU A 650 -26.41 24.95 4.83
N THR A 651 -26.36 25.90 5.69
CA THR A 651 -25.26 26.24 6.59
C THR A 651 -24.85 24.98 7.35
N SER A 652 -23.55 24.79 7.43
CA SER A 652 -22.85 23.80 8.24
C SER A 652 -23.54 23.44 9.56
N THR A 653 -24.02 22.21 9.65
CA THR A 653 -24.31 21.57 10.94
C THR A 653 -23.20 20.55 11.21
N PRO A 654 -22.61 20.53 12.41
CA PRO A 654 -21.62 19.53 12.78
C PRO A 654 -22.29 18.15 12.83
N ILE A 655 -21.61 17.14 12.32
CA ILE A 655 -22.02 15.74 12.46
C ILE A 655 -21.96 15.41 13.96
N GLN A 656 -23.11 15.31 14.61
CA GLN A 656 -23.23 14.62 15.89
C GLN A 656 -22.96 13.13 15.64
N VAL A 657 -21.93 12.65 16.29
CA VAL A 657 -21.71 11.21 16.48
C VAL A 657 -22.69 10.79 17.56
N ASP A 658 -23.69 9.99 17.19
CA ASP A 658 -24.58 9.33 18.15
C ASP A 658 -23.75 8.32 18.96
N ASP A 659 -23.37 8.76 20.16
CA ASP A 659 -22.68 7.97 21.17
C ASP A 659 -23.75 7.48 22.17
N GLU A 660 -24.56 6.50 21.75
CA GLU A 660 -25.44 5.77 22.66
C GLU A 660 -25.27 4.26 22.49
N SER A 661 -24.27 3.71 23.14
CA SER A 661 -24.38 2.43 23.84
C SER A 661 -23.07 2.12 24.58
N MET A 662 -23.16 2.08 25.90
CA MET A 662 -22.17 1.61 26.89
C MET A 662 -21.37 2.69 27.64
N LEU A 663 -22.02 3.32 28.60
CA LEU A 663 -21.34 3.75 29.82
C LEU A 663 -22.20 3.41 31.04
N PRO A 664 -21.61 2.91 32.13
CA PRO A 664 -22.34 2.61 33.36
C PRO A 664 -22.67 3.88 34.16
N GLN A 665 -23.87 3.91 34.70
CA GLN A 665 -24.41 4.98 35.54
C GLN A 665 -23.55 5.26 36.75
N LYS A 666 -23.31 6.54 37.02
CA LYS A 666 -22.92 7.05 38.33
C LYS A 666 -23.85 8.18 38.78
N PRO A 667 -24.13 8.29 40.08
CA PRO A 667 -25.28 9.05 40.57
C PRO A 667 -24.99 10.56 40.75
N GLU A 668 -26.13 11.31 40.74
CA GLU A 668 -26.31 12.73 40.98
C GLU A 668 -25.63 13.27 42.25
N LYS A 669 -25.13 14.50 42.18
CA LYS A 669 -25.62 15.61 43.01
C LYS A 669 -25.06 16.97 42.59
N ALA A 670 -25.95 17.91 42.56
CA ALA A 670 -25.96 19.34 42.31
C ALA A 670 -24.78 20.17 42.88
N LEU A 671 -24.46 21.25 42.17
CA LEU A 671 -24.60 22.62 42.64
C LEU A 671 -24.19 23.63 41.56
N SER A 672 -25.07 24.57 41.33
CA SER A 672 -24.94 25.78 40.54
C SER A 672 -23.91 26.74 41.16
N ILE A 673 -23.12 27.44 40.34
CA ILE A 673 -22.79 28.85 40.55
C ILE A 673 -22.29 29.48 39.22
N SER A 674 -22.95 30.56 38.87
CA SER A 674 -22.64 31.50 37.80
C SER A 674 -21.38 32.30 38.12
N SER A 675 -20.52 32.56 37.12
CA SER A 675 -19.91 33.88 37.01
C SER A 675 -19.26 34.12 35.63
N LYS A 676 -19.63 35.23 35.06
CA LYS A 676 -18.99 35.90 33.91
C LYS A 676 -17.54 36.28 34.24
N ARG A 677 -16.62 36.09 33.28
CA ARG A 677 -15.57 37.10 32.98
C ARG A 677 -14.73 36.64 31.80
N SER A 678 -14.79 37.46 30.75
CA SER A 678 -13.69 38.29 30.21
C SER A 678 -12.52 37.59 29.54
N SER A 679 -12.48 37.77 28.23
CA SER A 679 -11.40 37.58 27.28
C SER A 679 -10.04 38.09 27.81
N ASN A 680 -9.02 37.22 27.70
CA ASN A 680 -7.65 37.69 27.49
C ASN A 680 -6.91 36.63 26.65
N THR A 681 -6.60 37.05 25.45
CA THR A 681 -5.81 36.32 24.45
C THR A 681 -4.34 36.29 24.92
N LEU A 682 -3.87 35.16 25.36
CA LEU A 682 -2.44 34.94 25.59
C LEU A 682 -1.90 34.11 24.42
N VAL A 683 -1.24 34.82 23.51
CA VAL A 683 -0.44 34.19 22.44
C VAL A 683 0.76 33.53 23.10
N LYS A 684 0.76 32.22 23.25
CA LYS A 684 1.95 31.45 23.61
C LYS A 684 2.80 31.22 22.37
N LYS A 685 4.04 31.69 22.44
CA LYS A 685 5.08 31.43 21.42
C LYS A 685 5.34 29.95 21.29
N THR A 686 5.03 29.43 20.12
CA THR A 686 5.48 28.10 19.67
C THR A 686 6.94 28.21 19.28
N THR A 687 7.79 27.35 19.81
CA THR A 687 9.22 27.31 19.46
C THR A 687 9.35 26.62 18.07
N ILE A 688 9.45 27.42 17.03
CA ILE A 688 9.79 26.96 15.68
C ILE A 688 11.32 27.08 15.57
N VAL A 689 12.02 25.97 15.47
CA VAL A 689 13.44 25.95 15.17
C VAL A 689 13.59 26.05 13.65
N SER A 690 13.77 27.27 13.15
CA SER A 690 14.03 27.53 11.72
C SER A 690 15.53 27.56 11.46
N VAL A 691 16.00 26.74 10.54
CA VAL A 691 17.37 26.78 10.00
C VAL A 691 17.46 27.87 8.93
N LYS A 692 17.33 29.17 9.34
CA LYS A 692 17.54 30.30 8.40
C LYS A 692 18.94 30.93 8.48
N ASP A 693 19.82 30.49 9.34
CA ASP A 693 21.07 31.21 9.63
C ASP A 693 22.35 30.61 9.03
N VAL A 694 22.27 29.89 7.90
CA VAL A 694 23.51 29.33 7.25
C VAL A 694 23.60 29.59 5.75
N THR A 695 22.85 30.54 5.18
CA THR A 695 22.95 30.81 3.72
C THR A 695 23.17 32.28 3.32
N ASP A 696 23.72 33.13 4.19
CA ASP A 696 24.04 34.53 3.82
C ASP A 696 25.53 34.76 3.50
N GLU A 697 26.16 33.84 2.81
CA GLU A 697 27.44 34.14 2.14
C GLU A 697 27.66 33.20 0.94
N VAL A 698 26.93 33.44 -0.18
CA VAL A 698 27.47 33.11 -1.55
C VAL A 698 26.73 33.96 -2.59
N GLU A 699 27.43 34.99 -3.06
CA GLU A 699 27.51 35.60 -4.39
C GLU A 699 26.25 35.94 -5.19
N LYS A 700 26.16 37.25 -5.45
CA LYS A 700 25.38 37.88 -6.53
C LYS A 700 25.82 37.37 -7.91
N PRO A 701 24.92 37.10 -8.83
CA PRO A 701 25.31 36.85 -10.24
C PRO A 701 25.60 38.17 -10.93
N VAL A 702 26.76 38.24 -11.55
CA VAL A 702 27.15 39.26 -12.50
C VAL A 702 26.42 39.03 -13.82
N ASN A 703 25.57 39.96 -14.20
CA ASN A 703 25.02 40.10 -15.56
C ASN A 703 26.15 40.38 -16.55
N THR A 704 26.34 39.51 -17.53
CA THR A 704 26.91 39.92 -18.82
C THR A 704 26.02 39.42 -19.94
N ALA A 705 25.38 40.39 -20.59
CA ALA A 705 24.79 40.24 -21.91
C ALA A 705 25.92 40.19 -22.96
N SER A 706 25.82 39.35 -23.96
CA SER A 706 25.91 39.67 -25.40
C SER A 706 26.00 38.39 -26.26
N ALA A 707 25.07 38.30 -27.17
CA ALA A 707 25.18 38.07 -28.60
C ALA A 707 26.20 37.03 -29.14
N ALA A 708 25.69 35.94 -29.63
CA ALA A 708 25.69 35.46 -31.02
C ALA A 708 25.00 34.08 -31.09
#